data_de0d5bab5376a4ba40f9fc1c4b123c98
#
_entry.id   de0d5bab5376a4ba40f9fc1c4b123c98
#
_cell.length_a   1.000
_cell.length_b   1.000
_cell.length_c   1.000
_cell.angle_alpha   90.00
_cell.angle_beta   90.00
_cell.angle_gamma   90.00
#
_symmetry.space_group_name_H-M   'P 1'
#
loop_
_entity.id
_entity.type
_entity.pdbx_description
1 polymer ?
#
loop_
_entity_poly.entity_id
_entity_poly.type
_entity_poly.pdbx_seq_one_letter_code
_entity_poly.pdbx_strand_id
1 'polypeptide(L)'
;MRKLVTLLCCTWLWAATAFAQAPATATLQVTVLDETRGVLPGASVTLARIDAADKAAEIGPTPASQQGQVKFENLVPGNYAIKAEFSGFQTRTLPDVRIRSGENKQVVVLQIDRVLSSVTVERDKQAAASDRDVTFGTVLTREQIDALSDDPDELRRQLQDIAGPGATILVDSFEGRDLPPKALIKSIRVTRDQFAPEVHFFGELRIEILTQPGIGPVRGNVRSGFYDSLMDGENPLIDQTGPAQSWMYGIGLSGTLVNERASFNVNFNGQDSYSTPVVYAATPGGPLAGNVPAKSPADNYFFNGGIDYALTRDQVLRLHLQGSKFSTGNAGVGSYDLPGRAYSTEDSRFGLFLQQNGPLGRRFVLNTRMSIFGADSEANSALEEMTVLVTDAFNSGGAQRTGGTHARNYWFNSDLDYVRGIHSMRTGLDVQVATYETNANSNYLGTYAFANLDAFNARTPRSYTRRIGDPALSYSNVQGGVYFQDDIKIRKNFTVTGGVRYEAQTHVPDALNFAPRAGFTWAPFKGGKTTLRGSWGMFYDWLPTNTYLQTLQVDGIRQREVNIVNPSFPDPGDVGTAPPTNRYILAEERDMAYSQRLSAGIAQTISRRVTTNVLYSYAYRYSLLTGRNINTPVNGVRPDPDFANVVLATSAGHGRQHSVNASANVNLGPMAPTGGPAAGPGGPIMIGGDRGPMMIMMGPGGPAATTGPRWQWNRGLTLSGFYSYGQNYDNTDGAFVIPATLILANEWGPAAFDRRHQTNFAITSTALRNLTARLSVFGQSAPPITVRSGTDDNGDLVFNDRPDGVGRNSERTMSMWNTSLNFGYSFTLGKKTVTSTGGVQIMGSPAGLTVNPTAATTMPRYRLNLIVNINNLWNQPAYSGYSGIITSPFFLQPTAASGVRRITFSTNVSF
;
A
#
# COMPACT_ATOMS: atom_id res chain seq x y z
N MET A 1 16.77 40.44 48.71
CA MET A 1 17.43 40.81 50.00
C MET A 1 18.44 39.74 50.27
N ARG A 2 19.64 40.18 50.16
CA ARG A 2 20.66 40.30 51.18
C ARG A 2 21.23 38.95 51.63
N LYS A 3 22.40 38.64 51.24
CA LYS A 3 23.74 39.01 51.75
C LYS A 3 24.31 37.87 52.59
N LEU A 4 25.42 37.37 52.18
CA LEU A 4 26.76 37.62 52.76
C LEU A 4 27.04 36.70 53.97
N VAL A 5 28.15 36.03 54.13
CA VAL A 5 29.52 36.49 54.32
C VAL A 5 30.42 35.25 54.38
N THR A 6 31.36 35.09 53.55
CA THR A 6 32.82 35.44 53.68
C THR A 6 33.63 34.76 54.79
N LEU A 7 34.64 34.03 54.33
CA LEU A 7 36.05 34.05 54.75
C LEU A 7 36.42 33.51 56.11
N LEU A 8 37.32 32.59 56.26
CA LEU A 8 38.70 32.87 56.72
C LEU A 8 39.65 31.71 56.48
N CYS A 9 40.76 32.11 55.94
CA CYS A 9 42.05 31.44 55.84
C CYS A 9 42.63 31.01 57.18
N CYS A 10 43.46 29.95 57.16
CA CYS A 10 44.92 30.12 57.50
C CYS A 10 45.60 28.75 57.55
N THR A 11 46.52 28.58 56.68
CA THR A 11 47.84 28.00 56.78
C THR A 11 48.22 27.25 58.03
N TRP A 12 48.80 26.04 57.85
CA TRP A 12 50.04 25.62 58.48
C TRP A 12 50.71 24.52 57.62
N LEU A 13 51.87 24.84 57.11
CA LEU A 13 52.82 23.86 56.62
C LEU A 13 53.39 23.07 57.83
N TRP A 14 53.62 21.76 57.62
CA TRP A 14 54.83 21.09 58.09
C TRP A 14 55.07 19.74 57.41
N ALA A 15 56.16 19.60 56.79
CA ALA A 15 57.10 18.47 56.63
C ALA A 15 56.56 17.13 56.08
N ALA A 16 56.99 16.93 54.84
CA ALA A 16 57.04 15.63 54.18
C ALA A 16 58.05 14.70 54.87
N THR A 17 57.59 13.55 55.28
CA THR A 17 58.40 12.31 55.36
C THR A 17 57.90 11.39 54.23
N ALA A 18 58.76 11.22 53.23
CA ALA A 18 58.60 10.26 52.17
C ALA A 18 58.71 8.84 52.77
N PHE A 19 57.59 8.20 53.03
CA PHE A 19 57.50 6.74 53.07
C PHE A 19 57.39 6.23 51.66
N ALA A 20 58.40 5.51 51.18
CA ALA A 20 58.24 4.66 49.97
C ALA A 20 57.20 3.59 50.30
N GLN A 21 55.95 3.86 49.82
CA GLN A 21 54.89 2.86 49.84
C GLN A 21 55.31 1.74 48.87
N ALA A 22 55.43 0.54 49.39
CA ALA A 22 55.47 -0.69 48.57
C ALA A 22 54.28 -0.67 47.57
N PRO A 23 54.44 -1.10 46.34
CA PRO A 23 53.34 -1.05 45.34
C PRO A 23 52.15 -1.82 45.90
N ALA A 24 51.01 -1.12 46.04
CA ALA A 24 49.81 -1.69 46.54
C ALA A 24 49.40 -2.85 45.62
N THR A 25 49.46 -4.07 46.09
CA THR A 25 49.04 -5.28 45.36
C THR A 25 47.54 -5.52 45.59
N ALA A 26 46.87 -6.04 44.58
CA ALA A 26 45.46 -6.42 44.61
C ALA A 26 45.36 -7.96 44.52
N THR A 27 44.29 -8.48 45.14
CA THR A 27 43.88 -9.88 44.99
C THR A 27 42.50 -9.89 44.39
N LEU A 28 42.26 -10.73 43.39
CA LEU A 28 40.96 -10.92 42.79
C LEU A 28 40.50 -12.38 43.00
N GLN A 29 39.34 -12.55 43.59
CA GLN A 29 38.65 -13.84 43.69
C GLN A 29 37.47 -13.87 42.70
N VAL A 30 37.56 -14.76 41.72
CA VAL A 30 36.50 -14.97 40.72
C VAL A 30 35.74 -16.24 41.09
N THR A 31 34.41 -16.12 41.21
CA THR A 31 33.53 -17.28 41.41
C THR A 31 32.78 -17.54 40.12
N VAL A 32 32.85 -18.72 39.55
CA VAL A 32 32.17 -19.14 38.33
C VAL A 32 30.93 -19.97 38.67
N LEU A 33 29.77 -19.51 38.21
CA LEU A 33 28.47 -20.14 38.46
C LEU A 33 27.79 -20.48 37.14
N ASP A 34 26.83 -21.38 37.17
CA ASP A 34 25.86 -21.59 36.10
C ASP A 34 24.62 -20.69 36.25
N GLU A 35 23.67 -20.76 35.32
CA GLU A 35 22.40 -19.99 35.36
C GLU A 35 21.50 -20.35 36.56
N THR A 36 21.67 -21.52 37.13
CA THR A 36 20.94 -21.98 38.34
C THR A 36 21.63 -21.55 39.62
N ARG A 37 22.76 -20.80 39.54
CA ARG A 37 23.67 -20.47 40.64
C ARG A 37 24.44 -21.64 41.23
N GLY A 38 24.52 -22.76 40.52
CA GLY A 38 25.43 -23.87 40.87
C GLY A 38 26.86 -23.47 40.55
N VAL A 39 27.81 -23.87 41.44
CA VAL A 39 29.24 -23.62 41.20
C VAL A 39 29.77 -24.51 40.10
N LEU A 40 30.69 -24.03 39.29
CA LEU A 40 31.32 -24.75 38.18
C LEU A 40 32.81 -25.09 38.50
N PRO A 41 33.08 -26.20 39.14
CA PRO A 41 34.43 -26.67 39.41
C PRO A 41 35.15 -27.00 38.12
N GLY A 42 36.42 -26.57 38.03
CA GLY A 42 37.22 -26.78 36.83
C GLY A 42 37.01 -25.77 35.70
N ALA A 43 36.12 -24.79 35.85
CA ALA A 43 35.97 -23.72 34.89
C ALA A 43 37.27 -22.92 34.75
N SER A 44 37.69 -22.64 33.54
CA SER A 44 38.94 -21.96 33.23
C SER A 44 38.75 -20.44 33.24
N VAL A 45 39.54 -19.70 34.00
CA VAL A 45 39.47 -18.23 34.08
C VAL A 45 40.77 -17.58 33.62
N THR A 46 40.68 -16.64 32.71
CA THR A 46 41.80 -15.86 32.17
C THR A 46 41.57 -14.39 32.43
N LEU A 47 42.62 -13.66 32.86
CA LEU A 47 42.61 -12.21 33.04
C LEU A 47 43.52 -11.53 32.01
N ALA A 48 43.07 -10.44 31.46
CA ALA A 48 43.84 -9.54 30.59
C ALA A 48 43.75 -8.10 31.10
N ARG A 49 44.87 -7.46 31.32
CA ARG A 49 44.86 -6.05 31.74
C ARG A 49 44.64 -5.12 30.56
N ILE A 50 43.70 -4.15 30.69
CA ILE A 50 43.28 -3.27 29.60
C ILE A 50 44.08 -1.96 29.57
N ASP A 51 44.53 -1.47 30.74
CA ASP A 51 45.16 -0.14 30.92
C ASP A 51 46.64 -0.06 30.53
N ALA A 52 47.27 -1.13 30.05
CA ALA A 52 48.69 -1.12 29.67
C ALA A 52 48.87 -0.80 28.18
N ALA A 53 49.82 0.12 27.90
CA ALA A 53 50.14 0.57 26.53
C ALA A 53 50.79 -0.55 25.67
N ASP A 54 51.35 -1.58 26.27
CA ASP A 54 51.83 -2.80 25.63
C ASP A 54 50.79 -3.89 25.85
N LYS A 55 50.58 -4.76 24.84
CA LYS A 55 49.71 -5.93 24.94
C LYS A 55 50.09 -6.77 26.17
N ALA A 56 49.44 -6.50 27.29
CA ALA A 56 49.72 -7.14 28.57
C ALA A 56 49.50 -8.65 28.42
N ALA A 57 50.47 -9.42 28.95
CA ALA A 57 50.41 -10.87 29.00
C ALA A 57 49.11 -11.29 29.71
N GLU A 58 48.34 -12.17 29.09
CA GLU A 58 47.20 -12.81 29.73
C GLU A 58 47.68 -13.61 30.94
N ILE A 59 46.98 -13.46 32.08
CA ILE A 59 47.25 -14.19 33.31
C ILE A 59 46.29 -15.36 33.37
N GLY A 60 46.77 -16.58 33.32
CA GLY A 60 45.97 -17.80 33.23
C GLY A 60 46.13 -18.49 31.88
N PRO A 61 45.28 -19.49 31.53
CA PRO A 61 44.04 -19.92 32.18
C PRO A 61 44.25 -20.65 33.51
N THR A 62 43.49 -20.27 34.54
CA THR A 62 43.56 -20.92 35.87
C THR A 62 42.25 -21.67 36.14
N PRO A 63 42.27 -22.98 36.48
CA PRO A 63 41.06 -23.75 36.76
C PRO A 63 40.44 -23.40 38.11
N ALA A 64 39.14 -23.34 38.15
CA ALA A 64 38.36 -23.09 39.37
C ALA A 64 38.39 -24.32 40.33
N SER A 65 38.43 -24.00 41.61
CA SER A 65 38.42 -25.00 42.69
C SER A 65 37.09 -25.78 42.75
N GLN A 66 36.98 -26.76 43.65
CA GLN A 66 35.74 -27.48 43.90
C GLN A 66 34.58 -26.57 44.34
N GLN A 67 34.88 -25.35 44.84
CA GLN A 67 33.92 -24.34 45.21
C GLN A 67 33.64 -23.33 44.03
N GLY A 68 34.14 -23.64 42.83
CA GLY A 68 33.98 -22.78 41.63
C GLY A 68 34.77 -21.47 41.71
N GLN A 69 35.80 -21.39 42.54
CA GLN A 69 36.58 -20.15 42.81
C GLN A 69 37.99 -20.21 42.23
N VAL A 70 38.41 -19.10 41.65
CA VAL A 70 39.80 -18.85 41.21
C VAL A 70 40.30 -17.62 41.93
N LYS A 71 41.52 -17.71 42.50
CA LYS A 71 42.19 -16.58 43.18
C LYS A 71 43.42 -16.17 42.40
N PHE A 72 43.47 -14.86 42.04
CA PHE A 72 44.64 -14.26 41.45
C PHE A 72 45.26 -13.31 42.46
N GLU A 73 46.54 -13.48 42.75
CA GLU A 73 47.27 -12.70 43.72
C GLU A 73 48.28 -11.79 43.03
N ASN A 74 48.78 -10.77 43.76
CA ASN A 74 49.82 -9.84 43.30
C ASN A 74 49.44 -9.09 42.00
N LEU A 75 48.17 -8.80 41.81
CA LEU A 75 47.72 -7.99 40.70
C LEU A 75 48.05 -6.50 40.92
N VAL A 76 48.38 -5.81 39.86
CA VAL A 76 48.51 -4.35 39.90
C VAL A 76 47.08 -3.76 39.77
N PRO A 77 46.63 -2.85 40.65
CA PRO A 77 45.37 -2.21 40.52
C PRO A 77 45.21 -1.57 39.14
N GLY A 78 44.00 -1.71 38.53
CA GLY A 78 43.71 -1.26 37.17
C GLY A 78 42.45 -1.92 36.59
N ASN A 79 42.20 -1.72 35.31
CA ASN A 79 41.05 -2.33 34.60
C ASN A 79 41.48 -3.63 33.91
N TYR A 80 40.70 -4.69 34.09
CA TYR A 80 40.95 -6.04 33.57
C TYR A 80 39.75 -6.57 32.83
N ALA A 81 39.98 -7.31 31.75
CA ALA A 81 39.00 -8.21 31.17
C ALA A 81 39.09 -9.59 31.83
N ILE A 82 37.97 -10.17 32.23
CA ILE A 82 37.87 -11.50 32.81
C ILE A 82 37.17 -12.41 31.83
N LYS A 83 37.83 -13.46 31.35
CA LYS A 83 37.24 -14.48 30.46
C LYS A 83 37.08 -15.78 31.25
N ALA A 84 35.89 -16.35 31.26
CA ALA A 84 35.61 -17.66 31.88
C ALA A 84 35.05 -18.63 30.82
N GLU A 85 35.58 -19.86 30.87
CA GLU A 85 35.24 -20.94 29.92
C GLU A 85 35.05 -22.26 30.69
N PHE A 86 34.00 -23.03 30.25
CA PHE A 86 33.79 -24.39 30.76
C PHE A 86 33.16 -25.25 29.67
N SER A 87 33.55 -26.51 29.56
CA SER A 87 33.05 -27.41 28.55
C SER A 87 31.52 -27.59 28.66
N GLY A 88 30.77 -27.35 27.59
CA GLY A 88 29.30 -27.40 27.60
C GLY A 88 28.64 -26.10 28.03
N PHE A 89 29.42 -25.01 28.22
CA PHE A 89 28.91 -23.66 28.52
C PHE A 89 29.46 -22.63 27.55
N GLN A 90 28.70 -21.56 27.33
CA GLN A 90 29.16 -20.45 26.52
C GLN A 90 30.25 -19.67 27.21
N THR A 91 31.33 -19.42 26.50
CA THR A 91 32.42 -18.54 26.99
C THR A 91 31.87 -17.14 27.33
N ARG A 92 32.15 -16.66 28.53
CA ARG A 92 31.76 -15.32 28.96
C ARG A 92 32.96 -14.45 29.24
N THR A 93 32.97 -13.25 28.66
CA THR A 93 33.99 -12.24 28.92
C THR A 93 33.34 -11.02 29.56
N LEU A 94 33.87 -10.60 30.73
CA LEU A 94 33.58 -9.30 31.34
C LEU A 94 34.65 -8.32 30.88
N PRO A 95 34.34 -7.36 29.97
CA PRO A 95 35.34 -6.62 29.23
C PRO A 95 36.04 -5.51 30.03
N ASP A 96 35.44 -5.04 31.13
CA ASP A 96 36.00 -3.92 31.94
C ASP A 96 35.61 -4.12 33.41
N VAL A 97 36.53 -4.70 34.18
CA VAL A 97 36.41 -4.90 35.64
C VAL A 97 37.50 -4.15 36.34
N ARG A 98 37.14 -3.14 37.12
CA ARG A 98 38.07 -2.32 37.88
C ARG A 98 38.48 -3.06 39.15
N ILE A 99 39.78 -3.43 39.24
CA ILE A 99 40.41 -4.06 40.39
C ILE A 99 41.11 -2.97 41.23
N ARG A 100 40.73 -2.84 42.49
CA ARG A 100 41.28 -1.91 43.47
C ARG A 100 42.30 -2.61 44.33
N SER A 101 43.21 -1.83 44.99
CA SER A 101 44.14 -2.37 45.98
C SER A 101 43.40 -3.11 47.11
N GLY A 102 43.90 -4.28 47.51
CA GLY A 102 43.25 -5.16 48.48
C GLY A 102 42.42 -6.27 47.83
N GLU A 103 41.49 -6.86 48.56
CA GLU A 103 40.64 -7.97 48.09
C GLU A 103 39.49 -7.47 47.21
N ASN A 104 39.38 -8.07 46.02
CA ASN A 104 38.26 -7.87 45.07
C ASN A 104 37.55 -9.22 44.86
N LYS A 105 36.21 -9.17 44.72
CA LYS A 105 35.40 -10.35 44.44
C LYS A 105 34.56 -10.12 43.19
N GLN A 106 34.55 -11.06 42.26
CA GLN A 106 33.77 -10.99 41.04
C GLN A 106 33.05 -12.33 40.80
N VAL A 107 31.82 -12.27 40.33
CA VAL A 107 31.04 -13.44 39.96
C VAL A 107 30.83 -13.44 38.44
N VAL A 108 31.12 -14.58 37.82
CA VAL A 108 30.88 -14.82 36.40
C VAL A 108 29.87 -15.95 36.27
N VAL A 109 28.74 -15.70 35.63
CA VAL A 109 27.70 -16.68 35.36
C VAL A 109 27.86 -17.17 33.94
N LEU A 110 28.11 -18.47 33.73
CA LEU A 110 28.16 -19.10 32.42
C LEU A 110 26.80 -19.66 32.04
N GLN A 111 26.40 -19.44 30.79
CA GLN A 111 25.21 -20.03 30.21
C GLN A 111 25.52 -21.40 29.62
N ILE A 112 24.62 -22.35 29.76
CA ILE A 112 24.76 -23.68 29.12
C ILE A 112 24.78 -23.50 27.61
N ASP A 113 25.81 -24.07 26.98
CA ASP A 113 25.88 -24.09 25.51
C ASP A 113 24.81 -25.03 24.98
N ARG A 114 23.62 -24.45 24.72
CA ARG A 114 22.49 -25.20 24.15
C ARG A 114 22.85 -25.50 22.70
N VAL A 115 23.20 -26.78 22.49
CA VAL A 115 23.50 -27.35 21.19
C VAL A 115 22.50 -26.83 20.13
N LEU A 116 23.03 -26.23 19.08
CA LEU A 116 22.37 -25.56 17.94
C LEU A 116 21.32 -26.38 17.16
N SER A 117 20.96 -27.60 17.58
CA SER A 117 19.96 -28.42 16.87
C SER A 117 18.51 -27.92 16.99
N SER A 118 18.18 -27.09 18.02
CA SER A 118 16.83 -26.51 18.14
C SER A 118 16.66 -25.20 17.38
N VAL A 119 17.73 -24.44 17.17
CA VAL A 119 17.72 -23.16 16.47
C VAL A 119 17.58 -23.34 14.95
N THR A 120 18.13 -24.41 14.40
CA THR A 120 17.99 -24.74 12.97
C THR A 120 16.55 -25.09 12.60
N VAL A 121 15.83 -25.78 13.48
CA VAL A 121 14.43 -26.18 13.25
C VAL A 121 13.47 -24.97 13.32
N GLU A 122 13.72 -23.99 14.17
CA GLU A 122 12.89 -22.78 14.24
C GLU A 122 13.14 -21.83 13.07
N ARG A 123 14.39 -21.70 12.60
CA ARG A 123 14.72 -20.97 11.39
C ARG A 123 14.07 -21.56 10.14
N ASP A 124 14.10 -22.89 10.00
CA ASP A 124 13.47 -23.56 8.86
C ASP A 124 11.95 -23.40 8.85
N LYS A 125 11.31 -23.39 10.01
CA LYS A 125 9.86 -23.21 10.14
C LYS A 125 9.42 -21.80 9.77
N GLN A 126 10.22 -20.81 10.10
CA GLN A 126 9.96 -19.44 9.78
C GLN A 126 10.29 -19.11 8.33
N ALA A 127 11.40 -19.65 7.80
CA ALA A 127 11.72 -19.59 6.39
C ALA A 127 10.58 -20.23 5.57
N ALA A 128 10.03 -21.37 6.01
CA ALA A 128 8.89 -22.01 5.36
C ALA A 128 7.60 -21.19 5.47
N ALA A 129 7.40 -20.41 6.54
CA ALA A 129 6.26 -19.49 6.65
C ALA A 129 6.45 -18.24 5.80
N SER A 130 7.67 -17.75 5.64
CA SER A 130 8.00 -16.62 4.76
C SER A 130 8.13 -17.00 3.29
N ASP A 131 8.51 -18.26 2.98
CA ASP A 131 8.58 -18.78 1.60
C ASP A 131 7.19 -18.94 0.94
N ARG A 132 6.11 -18.90 1.71
CA ARG A 132 4.73 -18.87 1.17
C ARG A 132 4.47 -17.65 0.30
N ASP A 133 5.15 -16.56 0.59
CA ASP A 133 5.03 -15.31 -0.13
C ASP A 133 5.78 -15.30 -1.47
N VAL A 134 6.29 -16.43 -1.94
CA VAL A 134 6.94 -16.55 -3.25
C VAL A 134 5.88 -16.70 -4.35
N THR A 135 4.89 -15.82 -4.32
CA THR A 135 4.01 -15.56 -5.45
C THR A 135 4.76 -14.73 -6.51
N PHE A 136 4.22 -14.65 -7.73
CA PHE A 136 4.78 -13.78 -8.77
C PHE A 136 4.74 -12.33 -8.30
N GLY A 137 5.79 -11.91 -7.62
CA GLY A 137 5.91 -10.58 -7.04
C GLY A 137 7.28 -9.97 -7.34
N THR A 138 7.30 -8.64 -7.35
CA THR A 138 8.54 -7.86 -7.44
C THR A 138 8.74 -7.15 -6.11
N VAL A 139 9.87 -7.37 -5.47
CA VAL A 139 10.28 -6.60 -4.29
C VAL A 139 11.17 -5.46 -4.78
N LEU A 140 10.81 -4.23 -4.44
CA LEU A 140 11.63 -3.08 -4.77
C LEU A 140 12.87 -3.05 -3.90
N THR A 141 14.04 -2.79 -4.51
CA THR A 141 15.29 -2.61 -3.78
C THR A 141 15.27 -1.28 -3.02
N ARG A 142 16.16 -1.10 -2.05
CA ARG A 142 16.25 0.15 -1.28
C ARG A 142 16.51 1.35 -2.20
N GLU A 143 17.37 1.20 -3.19
CA GLU A 143 17.67 2.24 -4.17
C GLU A 143 16.43 2.61 -5.01
N GLN A 144 15.61 1.62 -5.35
CA GLN A 144 14.36 1.87 -6.08
C GLN A 144 13.35 2.61 -5.20
N ILE A 145 13.24 2.24 -3.91
CA ILE A 145 12.38 2.93 -2.95
C ILE A 145 12.86 4.37 -2.74
N ASP A 146 14.17 4.57 -2.59
CA ASP A 146 14.75 5.91 -2.38
C ASP A 146 14.56 6.82 -3.60
N ALA A 147 14.43 6.24 -4.79
CA ALA A 147 14.16 6.95 -6.04
C ALA A 147 12.68 7.32 -6.27
N LEU A 148 11.76 6.80 -5.47
CA LEU A 148 10.35 7.19 -5.51
C LEU A 148 10.16 8.60 -4.93
N SER A 149 9.02 9.21 -5.21
CA SER A 149 8.68 10.53 -4.67
C SER A 149 8.52 10.50 -3.15
N ASP A 150 8.86 11.61 -2.51
CA ASP A 150 8.53 11.86 -1.10
C ASP A 150 7.12 12.47 -0.94
N ASP A 151 6.48 12.91 -2.03
CA ASP A 151 5.11 13.35 -2.08
C ASP A 151 4.18 12.13 -2.02
N PRO A 152 3.21 12.05 -1.08
CA PRO A 152 2.35 10.89 -0.93
C PRO A 152 1.48 10.58 -2.15
N ASP A 153 0.95 11.61 -2.82
CA ASP A 153 0.08 11.43 -3.98
C ASP A 153 0.89 10.98 -5.19
N GLU A 154 2.05 11.60 -5.38
CA GLU A 154 2.99 11.19 -6.42
C GLU A 154 3.54 9.79 -6.14
N LEU A 155 3.86 9.48 -4.88
CA LEU A 155 4.27 8.14 -4.46
C LEU A 155 3.19 7.11 -4.76
N ARG A 156 1.93 7.41 -4.42
CA ARG A 156 0.78 6.54 -4.72
C ARG A 156 0.65 6.30 -6.21
N ARG A 157 0.75 7.35 -7.02
CA ARG A 157 0.70 7.25 -8.47
C ARG A 157 1.85 6.41 -9.02
N GLN A 158 3.09 6.65 -8.57
CA GLN A 158 4.26 5.89 -9.00
C GLN A 158 4.17 4.41 -8.61
N LEU A 159 3.60 4.10 -7.45
CA LEU A 159 3.35 2.72 -7.02
C LEU A 159 2.28 2.05 -7.89
N GLN A 160 1.21 2.77 -8.21
CA GLN A 160 0.17 2.29 -9.14
C GLN A 160 0.71 2.12 -10.56
N ASP A 161 1.58 3.01 -11.03
CA ASP A 161 2.26 2.85 -12.32
C ASP A 161 3.12 1.58 -12.35
N ILE A 162 3.79 1.24 -11.25
CA ILE A 162 4.62 0.04 -11.13
C ILE A 162 3.76 -1.24 -11.10
N ALA A 163 2.68 -1.23 -10.36
CA ALA A 163 1.84 -2.40 -10.18
C ALA A 163 0.82 -2.57 -11.32
N GLY A 164 0.24 -1.48 -11.75
CA GLY A 164 -0.88 -1.37 -12.68
C GLY A 164 -2.04 -0.59 -12.05
N PRO A 165 -2.92 0.01 -12.86
CA PRO A 165 -4.08 0.74 -12.39
C PRO A 165 -5.02 -0.19 -11.60
N GLY A 166 -5.58 0.32 -10.51
CA GLY A 166 -6.47 -0.44 -9.63
C GLY A 166 -5.75 -1.34 -8.61
N ALA A 167 -4.43 -1.23 -8.47
CA ALA A 167 -3.71 -1.97 -7.45
C ALA A 167 -4.11 -1.52 -6.04
N THR A 168 -4.47 -2.47 -5.20
CA THR A 168 -4.76 -2.25 -3.77
C THR A 168 -3.45 -2.05 -3.01
N ILE A 169 -3.35 -0.94 -2.27
CA ILE A 169 -2.19 -0.65 -1.44
C ILE A 169 -2.50 -1.06 0.00
N LEU A 170 -1.65 -1.93 0.53
CA LEU A 170 -1.69 -2.35 1.92
C LEU A 170 -0.46 -1.81 2.64
N VAL A 171 -0.67 -1.27 3.82
CA VAL A 171 0.42 -0.85 4.71
C VAL A 171 0.38 -1.75 5.95
N ASP A 172 1.44 -2.53 6.17
CA ASP A 172 1.51 -3.57 7.21
C ASP A 172 0.28 -4.51 7.20
N SER A 173 -0.13 -4.91 5.98
CA SER A 173 -1.30 -5.77 5.72
C SER A 173 -2.67 -5.15 6.04
N PHE A 174 -2.77 -3.84 6.24
CA PHE A 174 -4.04 -3.12 6.37
C PHE A 174 -4.36 -2.35 5.09
N GLU A 175 -5.58 -2.50 4.61
CA GLU A 175 -6.17 -1.67 3.57
C GLU A 175 -6.70 -0.37 4.17
N GLY A 176 -6.73 0.71 3.38
CA GLY A 176 -7.25 2.02 3.83
C GLY A 176 -6.30 2.79 4.75
N ARG A 177 -5.11 2.26 5.01
CA ARG A 177 -4.08 2.96 5.76
C ARG A 177 -3.31 3.91 4.86
N ASP A 178 -3.01 5.12 5.36
CA ASP A 178 -2.25 6.12 4.62
C ASP A 178 -0.81 5.68 4.36
N LEU A 179 -0.23 6.18 3.28
CA LEU A 179 1.15 5.88 2.92
C LEU A 179 2.12 6.40 3.97
N PRO A 180 3.01 5.55 4.51
CA PRO A 180 4.02 5.99 5.45
C PRO A 180 5.09 6.83 4.74
N PRO A 181 5.77 7.74 5.46
CA PRO A 181 6.96 8.39 4.94
C PRO A 181 7.98 7.37 4.45
N LYS A 182 8.62 7.67 3.34
CA LYS A 182 9.60 6.77 2.67
C LYS A 182 10.70 6.26 3.62
N ALA A 183 11.11 7.08 4.60
CA ALA A 183 12.10 6.70 5.61
C ALA A 183 11.65 5.54 6.53
N LEU A 184 10.35 5.36 6.72
CA LEU A 184 9.77 4.27 7.52
C LEU A 184 9.46 3.03 6.68
N ILE A 185 9.59 3.07 5.37
CA ILE A 185 9.35 1.93 4.50
C ILE A 185 10.56 0.99 4.57
N LYS A 186 10.30 -0.24 5.00
CA LYS A 186 11.29 -1.34 5.02
C LYS A 186 11.40 -1.98 3.65
N SER A 187 10.25 -2.34 3.07
CA SER A 187 10.17 -2.98 1.75
C SER A 187 8.83 -2.69 1.10
N ILE A 188 8.81 -2.70 -0.22
CA ILE A 188 7.59 -2.64 -1.03
C ILE A 188 7.57 -3.90 -1.89
N ARG A 189 6.50 -4.67 -1.77
CA ARG A 189 6.25 -5.87 -2.57
C ARG A 189 5.06 -5.62 -3.49
N VAL A 190 5.24 -5.85 -4.76
CA VAL A 190 4.17 -5.82 -5.77
C VAL A 190 3.83 -7.24 -6.16
N THR A 191 2.63 -7.69 -5.85
CA THR A 191 2.17 -9.06 -6.15
C THR A 191 1.05 -9.01 -7.18
N ARG A 192 1.18 -9.79 -8.25
CA ARG A 192 0.25 -9.80 -9.39
C ARG A 192 -0.60 -11.07 -9.50
N ASP A 193 -0.27 -12.09 -8.76
CA ASP A 193 -0.99 -13.36 -8.77
C ASP A 193 -1.15 -13.86 -7.34
N GLN A 194 -2.26 -13.54 -6.73
CA GLN A 194 -2.62 -13.98 -5.39
C GLN A 194 -3.54 -15.19 -5.50
N PHE A 195 -3.13 -16.27 -4.89
CA PHE A 195 -3.84 -17.54 -5.01
C PHE A 195 -4.17 -18.16 -3.65
N ALA A 196 -3.50 -17.71 -2.59
CA ALA A 196 -3.69 -18.24 -1.25
C ALA A 196 -5.15 -18.05 -0.77
N PRO A 197 -5.74 -19.02 -0.05
CA PRO A 197 -7.08 -18.93 0.52
C PRO A 197 -7.30 -17.76 1.49
N GLU A 198 -6.23 -17.18 2.04
CA GLU A 198 -6.30 -15.95 2.85
C GLU A 198 -6.76 -14.73 2.04
N VAL A 199 -6.60 -14.77 0.71
CA VAL A 199 -6.98 -13.68 -0.18
C VAL A 199 -8.42 -13.87 -0.65
N HIS A 200 -9.25 -12.84 -0.48
CA HIS A 200 -10.65 -12.87 -0.88
C HIS A 200 -10.79 -12.69 -2.40
N PHE A 201 -10.28 -11.59 -2.95
CA PHE A 201 -10.52 -11.19 -4.33
C PHE A 201 -9.71 -11.94 -5.38
N PHE A 202 -10.34 -12.13 -6.53
CA PHE A 202 -9.71 -12.58 -7.75
C PHE A 202 -8.87 -11.48 -8.41
N GLY A 203 -7.64 -11.84 -8.82
CA GLY A 203 -6.82 -10.98 -9.70
C GLY A 203 -6.37 -9.65 -9.11
N GLU A 204 -6.47 -9.51 -7.80
CA GLU A 204 -6.06 -8.31 -7.10
C GLU A 204 -4.56 -8.04 -7.33
N LEU A 205 -4.28 -6.88 -7.91
CA LEU A 205 -2.94 -6.32 -7.93
C LEU A 205 -2.69 -5.72 -6.55
N ARG A 206 -1.73 -6.25 -5.84
CA ARG A 206 -1.47 -5.84 -4.46
C ARG A 206 -0.08 -5.23 -4.33
N ILE A 207 -0.03 -4.08 -3.70
CA ILE A 207 1.20 -3.42 -3.28
C ILE A 207 1.24 -3.49 -1.76
N GLU A 208 2.12 -4.31 -1.23
CA GLU A 208 2.31 -4.42 0.21
C GLU A 208 3.53 -3.60 0.65
N ILE A 209 3.29 -2.62 1.47
CA ILE A 209 4.30 -1.76 2.09
C ILE A 209 4.50 -2.26 3.52
N LEU A 210 5.69 -2.78 3.80
CA LEU A 210 6.07 -3.13 5.16
C LEU A 210 6.86 -1.99 5.78
N THR A 211 6.43 -1.55 6.96
CA THR A 211 7.13 -0.51 7.70
C THR A 211 8.20 -1.08 8.63
N GLN A 212 9.17 -0.25 8.98
CA GLN A 212 10.17 -0.57 9.99
C GLN A 212 9.89 0.19 11.29
N PRO A 213 10.12 -0.42 12.46
CA PRO A 213 9.97 0.28 13.73
C PRO A 213 10.89 1.50 13.80
N GLY A 214 10.43 2.56 14.43
CA GLY A 214 11.20 3.79 14.65
C GLY A 214 12.29 3.66 15.73
N ILE A 215 13.07 2.56 15.72
CA ILE A 215 14.08 2.27 16.74
C ILE A 215 15.33 3.14 16.58
N GLY A 216 15.93 3.52 17.70
CA GLY A 216 17.16 4.29 17.79
C GLY A 216 16.94 5.70 18.35
N PRO A 217 17.93 6.60 18.24
CA PRO A 217 17.76 7.97 18.66
C PRO A 217 16.64 8.64 17.87
N VAL A 218 16.01 9.63 18.47
CA VAL A 218 14.96 10.40 17.80
C VAL A 218 15.51 10.97 16.49
N ARG A 219 14.77 10.72 15.43
CA ARG A 219 15.04 11.19 14.07
C ARG A 219 13.83 11.91 13.56
N GLY A 220 14.05 12.92 12.78
CA GLY A 220 12.97 13.66 12.17
C GLY A 220 13.26 14.00 10.72
N ASN A 221 12.20 14.37 10.04
CA ASN A 221 12.27 14.97 8.72
C ASN A 221 11.26 16.10 8.61
N VAL A 222 11.65 17.13 7.88
CA VAL A 222 10.76 18.22 7.46
C VAL A 222 10.81 18.27 5.95
N ARG A 223 9.64 18.34 5.33
CA ARG A 223 9.53 18.43 3.88
C ARG A 223 8.67 19.61 3.47
N SER A 224 8.98 20.14 2.32
CA SER A 224 8.19 21.16 1.64
C SER A 224 8.21 20.88 0.14
N GLY A 225 7.12 21.16 -0.54
CA GLY A 225 7.01 21.03 -1.98
C GLY A 225 6.19 22.17 -2.56
N PHE A 226 6.46 22.48 -3.81
CA PHE A 226 5.79 23.55 -4.53
C PHE A 226 5.55 23.16 -5.98
N TYR A 227 4.40 23.55 -6.47
CA TYR A 227 4.02 23.45 -7.86
C TYR A 227 3.29 24.72 -8.29
N ASP A 228 3.54 25.16 -9.53
CA ASP A 228 2.84 26.29 -10.17
C ASP A 228 2.60 25.96 -11.64
N SER A 229 1.41 26.32 -12.16
CA SER A 229 1.00 26.05 -13.55
C SER A 229 1.82 26.82 -14.61
N LEU A 230 2.59 27.85 -14.20
CA LEU A 230 3.55 28.49 -15.09
C LEU A 230 4.62 27.54 -15.62
N MET A 231 4.81 26.40 -14.94
CA MET A 231 5.77 25.36 -15.33
C MET A 231 5.11 24.19 -16.07
N ASP A 232 3.80 24.28 -16.34
CA ASP A 232 3.05 23.25 -17.05
C ASP A 232 3.28 23.28 -18.55
N GLY A 233 2.95 22.19 -19.20
CA GLY A 233 2.80 22.14 -20.65
C GLY A 233 1.46 22.74 -21.08
N GLU A 234 1.35 23.07 -22.34
CA GLU A 234 0.11 23.53 -22.94
C GLU A 234 -0.94 22.42 -22.97
N ASN A 235 -2.19 22.78 -22.72
CA ASN A 235 -3.34 21.91 -22.90
C ASN A 235 -3.89 22.08 -24.34
N PRO A 236 -3.90 21.02 -25.16
CA PRO A 236 -4.27 21.14 -26.56
C PRO A 236 -5.75 21.48 -26.83
N LEU A 237 -6.60 21.41 -25.81
CA LEU A 237 -8.03 21.76 -25.94
C LEU A 237 -8.34 23.22 -25.57
N ILE A 238 -7.33 23.99 -25.10
CA ILE A 238 -7.53 25.38 -24.68
C ILE A 238 -6.31 26.22 -25.05
N ASP A 239 -6.55 27.48 -25.41
CA ASP A 239 -5.48 28.37 -25.82
C ASP A 239 -4.60 28.86 -24.66
N GLN A 240 -5.13 28.87 -23.43
CA GLN A 240 -4.39 29.31 -22.24
C GLN A 240 -4.68 28.41 -21.04
N THR A 241 -3.63 27.95 -20.38
CA THR A 241 -3.75 27.21 -19.11
C THR A 241 -4.10 28.20 -18.00
N GLY A 242 -5.15 27.92 -17.24
CA GLY A 242 -5.54 28.70 -16.08
C GLY A 242 -4.56 28.55 -14.92
N PRO A 243 -4.54 29.54 -13.99
CA PRO A 243 -3.66 29.47 -12.84
C PRO A 243 -3.99 28.28 -11.95
N ALA A 244 -2.96 27.48 -11.60
CA ALA A 244 -3.03 26.41 -10.63
C ALA A 244 -1.75 26.40 -9.79
N GLN A 245 -1.89 26.10 -8.49
CA GLN A 245 -0.79 26.13 -7.56
C GLN A 245 -0.98 25.08 -6.46
N SER A 246 0.10 24.54 -5.95
CA SER A 246 0.05 23.62 -4.81
C SER A 246 1.26 23.81 -3.91
N TRP A 247 0.99 23.90 -2.62
CA TRP A 247 1.98 23.88 -1.55
C TRP A 247 1.82 22.62 -0.73
N MET A 248 2.92 21.89 -0.55
CA MET A 248 2.99 20.69 0.25
C MET A 248 3.96 20.92 1.40
N TYR A 249 3.60 20.42 2.59
CA TYR A 249 4.47 20.49 3.76
C TYR A 249 4.24 19.30 4.67
N GLY A 250 5.25 18.96 5.45
CA GLY A 250 5.12 17.85 6.38
C GLY A 250 6.27 17.76 7.37
N ILE A 251 5.95 17.13 8.49
CA ILE A 251 6.90 16.83 9.55
C ILE A 251 6.73 15.38 9.99
N GLY A 252 7.84 14.69 10.16
CA GLY A 252 7.86 13.33 10.69
C GLY A 252 8.86 13.20 11.82
N LEU A 253 8.49 12.47 12.87
CA LEU A 253 9.33 12.12 14.00
C LEU A 253 9.23 10.64 14.28
N SER A 254 10.34 9.98 14.56
CA SER A 254 10.37 8.60 15.01
C SER A 254 11.55 8.35 15.95
N GLY A 255 11.41 7.37 16.84
CA GLY A 255 12.46 7.06 17.79
C GLY A 255 12.04 5.97 18.78
N THR A 256 12.97 5.66 19.68
CA THR A 256 12.72 4.77 20.81
C THR A 256 11.97 5.51 21.90
N LEU A 257 10.83 4.98 22.32
CA LEU A 257 10.04 5.50 23.46
C LEU A 257 10.52 4.86 24.77
N VAL A 258 10.67 3.54 24.77
CA VAL A 258 11.21 2.75 25.89
C VAL A 258 12.31 1.85 25.33
N ASN A 259 13.50 1.93 25.91
CA ASN A 259 14.64 1.13 25.48
C ASN A 259 14.27 -0.37 25.43
N GLU A 260 14.60 -1.01 24.30
CA GLU A 260 14.37 -2.43 24.03
C GLU A 260 12.90 -2.88 24.00
N ARG A 261 11.93 -1.97 24.24
CA ARG A 261 10.52 -2.36 24.32
C ARG A 261 9.55 -1.59 23.44
N ALA A 262 9.77 -0.30 23.27
CA ALA A 262 8.80 0.50 22.54
C ALA A 262 9.46 1.49 21.59
N SER A 263 8.90 1.65 20.41
CA SER A 263 9.23 2.70 19.46
C SER A 263 7.98 3.46 19.05
N PHE A 264 8.17 4.69 18.58
CA PHE A 264 7.09 5.52 18.08
C PHE A 264 7.43 6.10 16.70
N ASN A 265 6.39 6.43 15.98
CA ASN A 265 6.45 7.30 14.80
C ASN A 265 5.24 8.25 14.81
N VAL A 266 5.44 9.49 14.40
CA VAL A 266 4.38 10.49 14.24
C VAL A 266 4.67 11.27 12.97
N ASN A 267 3.66 11.48 12.13
CA ASN A 267 3.79 12.22 10.89
C ASN A 267 2.56 13.10 10.69
N PHE A 268 2.80 14.30 10.21
CA PHE A 268 1.79 15.22 9.73
C PHE A 268 2.17 15.68 8.33
N ASN A 269 1.19 15.77 7.43
CA ASN A 269 1.32 16.28 6.09
C ASN A 269 0.15 17.19 5.77
N GLY A 270 0.41 18.28 5.09
CA GLY A 270 -0.60 19.17 4.55
C GLY A 270 -0.30 19.49 3.09
N GLN A 271 -1.36 19.71 2.35
CA GLN A 271 -1.31 20.20 0.99
C GLN A 271 -2.46 21.19 0.80
N ASP A 272 -2.11 22.40 0.42
CA ASP A 272 -3.05 23.44 0.04
C ASP A 272 -2.87 23.70 -1.47
N SER A 273 -3.93 23.59 -2.22
CA SER A 273 -3.86 23.73 -3.68
C SER A 273 -5.10 24.39 -4.25
N TYR A 274 -4.98 24.89 -5.45
CA TYR A 274 -6.11 25.26 -6.28
C TYR A 274 -5.81 24.98 -7.75
N SER A 275 -6.86 24.75 -8.51
CA SER A 275 -6.83 24.68 -9.97
C SER A 275 -7.91 25.54 -10.58
N THR A 276 -7.77 25.83 -11.85
CA THR A 276 -8.82 26.50 -12.64
C THR A 276 -9.47 25.47 -13.56
N PRO A 277 -10.77 25.16 -13.39
CA PRO A 277 -11.47 24.20 -14.23
C PRO A 277 -11.50 24.65 -15.69
N VAL A 278 -11.45 23.68 -16.60
CA VAL A 278 -11.57 23.89 -18.04
C VAL A 278 -12.93 23.37 -18.49
N VAL A 279 -13.71 24.25 -19.13
CA VAL A 279 -14.97 23.88 -19.77
C VAL A 279 -14.74 23.72 -21.26
N TYR A 280 -15.26 22.63 -21.83
CA TYR A 280 -15.28 22.35 -23.25
C TYR A 280 -16.69 21.88 -23.62
N ALA A 281 -17.53 22.80 -24.04
CA ALA A 281 -18.97 22.60 -24.20
C ALA A 281 -19.51 23.28 -25.47
N ALA A 282 -20.53 22.69 -26.08
CA ALA A 282 -21.30 23.30 -27.16
C ALA A 282 -22.54 23.94 -26.55
N THR A 283 -22.60 25.27 -26.54
CA THR A 283 -23.72 26.03 -25.99
C THR A 283 -24.55 26.71 -27.11
N PRO A 284 -25.78 27.19 -26.85
CA PRO A 284 -26.55 27.96 -27.80
C PRO A 284 -25.84 29.23 -28.29
N GLY A 285 -24.93 29.78 -27.49
CA GLY A 285 -24.10 30.92 -27.85
C GLY A 285 -22.85 30.55 -28.67
N GLY A 286 -22.66 29.26 -28.99
CA GLY A 286 -21.51 28.74 -29.71
C GLY A 286 -20.62 27.84 -28.83
N PRO A 287 -19.56 27.30 -29.40
CA PRO A 287 -18.61 26.47 -28.66
C PRO A 287 -17.93 27.29 -27.54
N LEU A 288 -17.86 26.71 -26.35
CA LEU A 288 -17.14 27.27 -25.21
C LEU A 288 -15.95 26.37 -24.91
N ALA A 289 -14.74 26.91 -25.09
CA ALA A 289 -13.51 26.19 -24.75
C ALA A 289 -12.59 27.12 -23.96
N GLY A 290 -12.33 26.83 -22.70
CA GLY A 290 -11.46 27.67 -21.92
C GLY A 290 -11.59 27.52 -20.40
N ASN A 291 -10.81 28.33 -19.72
CA ASN A 291 -10.79 28.39 -18.26
C ASN A 291 -12.04 29.11 -17.72
N VAL A 292 -12.57 28.56 -16.68
CA VAL A 292 -13.65 29.20 -15.91
C VAL A 292 -13.01 30.19 -14.93
N PRO A 293 -13.57 31.44 -14.76
CA PRO A 293 -12.98 32.44 -13.86
C PRO A 293 -13.11 32.10 -12.37
N ALA A 294 -13.40 30.88 -12.01
CA ALA A 294 -13.51 30.38 -10.63
C ALA A 294 -12.39 29.40 -10.31
N LYS A 295 -11.71 29.63 -9.18
CA LYS A 295 -10.73 28.67 -8.65
C LYS A 295 -11.46 27.54 -7.97
N SER A 296 -10.93 26.33 -8.14
CA SER A 296 -11.33 25.12 -7.38
C SER A 296 -10.25 24.82 -6.33
N PRO A 297 -10.41 25.34 -5.08
CA PRO A 297 -9.47 25.04 -4.00
C PRO A 297 -9.61 23.57 -3.57
N ALA A 298 -8.49 22.98 -3.14
CA ALA A 298 -8.47 21.64 -2.55
C ALA A 298 -7.38 21.57 -1.47
N ASP A 299 -7.81 21.31 -0.25
CA ASP A 299 -6.96 21.23 0.93
C ASP A 299 -6.99 19.81 1.51
N ASN A 300 -5.81 19.27 1.76
CA ASN A 300 -5.66 17.91 2.24
C ASN A 300 -4.74 17.88 3.47
N TYR A 301 -5.21 17.34 4.57
CA TYR A 301 -4.45 17.19 5.80
C TYR A 301 -4.43 15.73 6.25
N PHE A 302 -3.26 15.24 6.62
CA PHE A 302 -3.04 13.88 7.07
C PHE A 302 -2.24 13.86 8.36
N PHE A 303 -2.73 13.14 9.33
CA PHE A 303 -2.02 12.80 10.55
C PHE A 303 -1.91 11.29 10.68
N ASN A 304 -0.74 10.80 11.06
CA ASN A 304 -0.58 9.40 11.39
C ASN A 304 0.44 9.24 12.54
N GLY A 305 0.10 8.39 13.49
CA GLY A 305 0.93 8.08 14.64
C GLY A 305 0.93 6.58 14.92
N GLY A 306 2.06 6.05 15.34
CA GLY A 306 2.19 4.64 15.64
C GLY A 306 3.10 4.35 16.82
N ILE A 307 2.78 3.28 17.54
CA ILE A 307 3.59 2.71 18.62
C ILE A 307 3.76 1.22 18.34
N ASP A 308 5.01 0.78 18.25
CA ASP A 308 5.36 -0.63 18.25
C ASP A 308 5.85 -1.02 19.65
N TYR A 309 5.21 -2.01 20.26
CA TYR A 309 5.52 -2.47 21.61
C TYR A 309 5.85 -3.96 21.64
N ALA A 310 7.00 -4.33 22.17
CA ALA A 310 7.37 -5.72 22.41
C ALA A 310 6.65 -6.25 23.64
N LEU A 311 5.55 -7.00 23.46
CA LEU A 311 4.82 -7.67 24.55
C LEU A 311 5.72 -8.67 25.26
N THR A 312 6.46 -9.47 24.48
CA THR A 312 7.49 -10.39 24.93
C THR A 312 8.72 -10.24 24.03
N ARG A 313 9.75 -11.07 24.22
CA ARG A 313 10.91 -11.08 23.32
C ARG A 313 10.56 -11.45 21.87
N ASP A 314 9.47 -12.16 21.67
CA ASP A 314 9.09 -12.77 20.41
C ASP A 314 7.76 -12.25 19.85
N GLN A 315 6.97 -11.51 20.65
CA GLN A 315 5.67 -10.97 20.23
C GLN A 315 5.67 -9.45 20.22
N VAL A 316 5.15 -8.88 19.15
CA VAL A 316 5.04 -7.44 18.93
C VAL A 316 3.58 -7.04 18.81
N LEU A 317 3.20 -6.00 19.52
CA LEU A 317 1.96 -5.29 19.39
C LEU A 317 2.23 -3.97 18.66
N ARG A 318 1.48 -3.71 17.59
CA ARG A 318 1.52 -2.46 16.84
C ARG A 318 0.19 -1.75 16.96
N LEU A 319 0.23 -0.51 17.37
CA LEU A 319 -0.93 0.37 17.44
C LEU A 319 -0.67 1.55 16.51
N HIS A 320 -1.57 1.79 15.55
CA HIS A 320 -1.52 2.93 14.66
C HIS A 320 -2.83 3.70 14.66
N LEU A 321 -2.72 5.01 14.66
CA LEU A 321 -3.80 5.97 14.54
C LEU A 321 -3.57 6.79 13.28
N GLN A 322 -4.63 7.07 12.54
CA GLN A 322 -4.59 8.02 11.44
C GLN A 322 -5.82 8.91 11.44
N GLY A 323 -5.66 10.10 10.90
CA GLY A 323 -6.74 11.04 10.63
C GLY A 323 -6.43 11.78 9.33
N SER A 324 -7.45 12.02 8.52
CA SER A 324 -7.32 12.85 7.33
C SER A 324 -8.57 13.71 7.13
N LYS A 325 -8.35 14.89 6.57
CA LYS A 325 -9.42 15.79 6.16
C LYS A 325 -9.11 16.26 4.73
N PHE A 326 -10.11 16.17 3.87
CA PHE A 326 -10.08 16.63 2.49
C PHE A 326 -11.21 17.62 2.31
N SER A 327 -10.93 18.78 1.76
CA SER A 327 -11.96 19.74 1.38
C SER A 327 -11.72 20.18 -0.06
N THR A 328 -12.81 20.29 -0.82
CA THR A 328 -12.75 20.78 -2.20
C THR A 328 -13.88 21.75 -2.45
N GLY A 329 -13.55 22.92 -2.95
CA GLY A 329 -14.54 23.93 -3.39
C GLY A 329 -14.66 23.94 -4.89
N ASN A 330 -15.82 24.36 -5.40
CA ASN A 330 -16.13 24.45 -6.82
C ASN A 330 -15.83 23.14 -7.61
N ALA A 331 -16.05 21.99 -6.96
CA ALA A 331 -15.98 20.70 -7.61
C ALA A 331 -17.11 20.54 -8.64
N GLY A 332 -16.96 19.65 -9.60
CA GLY A 332 -17.98 19.32 -10.60
C GLY A 332 -18.07 20.29 -11.76
N VAL A 333 -17.24 21.32 -11.84
CA VAL A 333 -17.12 22.19 -12.99
C VAL A 333 -16.04 21.68 -13.94
N GLY A 334 -16.31 21.71 -15.23
CA GLY A 334 -15.34 21.30 -16.25
C GLY A 334 -15.91 20.34 -17.28
N SER A 335 -15.24 20.14 -18.40
CA SER A 335 -15.79 19.41 -19.56
C SER A 335 -17.13 20.02 -20.00
N TYR A 336 -18.24 19.28 -19.94
CA TYR A 336 -19.57 19.77 -20.24
C TYR A 336 -20.23 20.58 -19.11
N ASP A 337 -19.73 20.47 -17.87
CA ASP A 337 -20.35 21.07 -16.69
C ASP A 337 -19.99 22.54 -16.55
N LEU A 338 -20.99 23.41 -16.69
CA LEU A 338 -20.86 24.87 -16.56
C LEU A 338 -20.73 25.30 -15.08
N PRO A 339 -20.29 26.51 -14.75
CA PRO A 339 -20.04 27.01 -13.40
C PRO A 339 -21.19 26.80 -12.39
N GLY A 340 -22.45 26.84 -12.82
CA GLY A 340 -23.60 26.58 -11.95
C GLY A 340 -23.63 25.18 -11.34
N ARG A 341 -22.91 24.24 -11.96
CA ARG A 341 -22.76 22.85 -11.48
C ARG A 341 -21.79 22.69 -10.31
N ALA A 342 -21.22 23.79 -9.83
CA ALA A 342 -20.28 23.78 -8.74
C ALA A 342 -20.89 23.24 -7.44
N TYR A 343 -20.11 22.49 -6.68
CA TYR A 343 -20.43 22.06 -5.32
C TYR A 343 -19.15 21.99 -4.48
N SER A 344 -19.30 22.02 -3.16
CA SER A 344 -18.20 21.77 -2.22
C SER A 344 -18.32 20.36 -1.66
N THR A 345 -17.18 19.77 -1.29
CA THR A 345 -17.11 18.53 -0.52
C THR A 345 -16.20 18.69 0.68
N GLU A 346 -16.58 18.04 1.77
CA GLU A 346 -15.74 17.86 2.95
C GLU A 346 -15.75 16.38 3.34
N ASP A 347 -14.58 15.76 3.31
CA ASP A 347 -14.38 14.36 3.67
C ASP A 347 -13.44 14.28 4.88
N SER A 348 -13.87 13.64 5.94
CA SER A 348 -13.07 13.36 7.13
C SER A 348 -12.95 11.86 7.35
N ARG A 349 -11.75 11.39 7.65
CA ARG A 349 -11.50 9.97 7.91
C ARG A 349 -10.67 9.81 9.17
N PHE A 350 -10.95 8.74 9.91
CA PHE A 350 -10.11 8.30 11.01
C PHE A 350 -9.92 6.80 10.97
N GLY A 351 -8.80 6.32 11.48
CA GLY A 351 -8.49 4.90 11.56
C GLY A 351 -7.70 4.55 12.82
N LEU A 352 -8.10 3.46 13.45
CA LEU A 352 -7.38 2.80 14.53
C LEU A 352 -7.01 1.40 14.04
N PHE A 353 -5.74 1.06 14.07
CA PHE A 353 -5.21 -0.22 13.59
C PHE A 353 -4.39 -0.87 14.69
N LEU A 354 -4.75 -2.09 15.03
CA LEU A 354 -4.07 -2.90 16.04
C LEU A 354 -3.61 -4.22 15.40
N GLN A 355 -2.34 -4.52 15.54
CA GLN A 355 -1.76 -5.77 15.06
C GLN A 355 -0.94 -6.43 16.15
N GLN A 356 -1.22 -7.70 16.43
CA GLN A 356 -0.38 -8.56 17.24
C GLN A 356 0.25 -9.61 16.31
N ASN A 357 1.55 -9.78 16.37
CA ASN A 357 2.29 -10.76 15.57
C ASN A 357 3.38 -11.40 16.39
N GLY A 358 3.51 -12.74 16.28
CA GLY A 358 4.61 -13.49 16.86
C GLY A 358 4.30 -14.95 17.13
N PRO A 359 5.30 -15.72 17.53
CA PRO A 359 5.14 -17.13 17.84
C PRO A 359 4.28 -17.34 19.09
N LEU A 360 3.40 -18.33 19.03
CA LEU A 360 2.60 -18.86 20.14
C LEU A 360 3.15 -20.23 20.51
N GLY A 361 4.05 -20.27 21.50
CA GLY A 361 4.80 -21.47 21.83
C GLY A 361 5.80 -21.87 20.73
N ARG A 362 6.07 -23.17 20.59
CA ARG A 362 7.13 -23.66 19.69
C ARG A 362 6.69 -23.98 18.26
N ARG A 363 5.39 -24.01 17.98
CA ARG A 363 4.86 -24.57 16.72
C ARG A 363 3.93 -23.65 15.96
N PHE A 364 3.40 -22.64 16.60
CA PHE A 364 2.41 -21.76 16.03
C PHE A 364 2.98 -20.35 15.87
N VAL A 365 2.54 -19.66 14.82
CA VAL A 365 2.70 -18.21 14.68
C VAL A 365 1.32 -17.62 14.54
N LEU A 366 1.00 -16.66 15.40
CA LEU A 366 -0.27 -15.97 15.40
C LEU A 366 -0.07 -14.56 14.85
N ASN A 367 -0.96 -14.14 13.95
CA ASN A 367 -1.03 -12.78 13.45
C ASN A 367 -2.50 -12.33 13.52
N THR A 368 -2.80 -11.47 14.47
CA THR A 368 -4.14 -10.94 14.68
C THR A 368 -4.15 -9.46 14.37
N ARG A 369 -5.11 -9.02 13.56
CA ARG A 369 -5.29 -7.64 13.11
C ARG A 369 -6.71 -7.19 13.39
N MET A 370 -6.85 -5.99 13.91
CA MET A 370 -8.13 -5.32 14.11
C MET A 370 -8.03 -3.92 13.58
N SER A 371 -9.07 -3.44 12.93
CA SER A 371 -9.17 -2.03 12.61
C SER A 371 -10.57 -1.48 12.82
N ILE A 372 -10.63 -0.22 13.20
CA ILE A 372 -11.82 0.60 13.21
C ILE A 372 -11.53 1.77 12.28
N PHE A 373 -12.31 1.89 11.24
CA PHE A 373 -12.16 2.95 10.25
C PHE A 373 -13.48 3.70 10.09
N GLY A 374 -13.44 5.02 10.22
CA GLY A 374 -14.57 5.90 9.99
C GLY A 374 -14.32 6.82 8.81
N ALA A 375 -15.35 7.06 8.03
CA ALA A 375 -15.37 8.04 6.96
C ALA A 375 -16.68 8.84 7.03
N ASP A 376 -16.54 10.16 7.06
CA ASP A 376 -17.64 11.12 7.03
C ASP A 376 -17.45 11.96 5.78
N SER A 377 -18.46 12.03 4.93
CA SER A 377 -18.45 12.79 3.66
C SER A 377 -19.68 13.66 3.59
N GLU A 378 -19.50 14.93 3.25
CA GLU A 378 -20.57 15.90 3.06
C GLU A 378 -20.39 16.64 1.74
N ALA A 379 -21.48 16.94 1.06
CA ALA A 379 -21.46 17.69 -0.19
C ALA A 379 -22.58 18.74 -0.21
N ASN A 380 -22.27 19.95 -0.73
CA ASN A 380 -23.23 21.04 -0.81
C ASN A 380 -23.12 21.75 -2.15
N SER A 381 -24.24 21.88 -2.86
CA SER A 381 -24.31 22.61 -4.13
C SER A 381 -24.08 24.10 -3.92
N ALA A 382 -23.39 24.72 -4.84
CA ALA A 382 -23.21 26.18 -4.85
C ALA A 382 -24.47 26.92 -5.34
N LEU A 383 -25.30 26.27 -6.16
CA LEU A 383 -26.51 26.84 -6.78
C LEU A 383 -27.68 25.87 -6.56
N GLU A 384 -28.79 26.41 -6.01
CA GLU A 384 -30.03 25.69 -5.77
C GLU A 384 -31.02 25.91 -6.93
N GLU A 385 -30.75 25.26 -8.07
CA GLU A 385 -31.57 25.32 -9.27
C GLU A 385 -31.76 23.95 -9.89
N MET A 386 -32.80 23.79 -10.72
CA MET A 386 -32.99 22.61 -11.54
C MET A 386 -31.79 22.39 -12.46
N THR A 387 -31.44 21.15 -12.68
CA THR A 387 -30.38 20.79 -13.63
C THR A 387 -30.94 20.71 -15.05
N VAL A 388 -30.16 21.18 -15.99
CA VAL A 388 -30.40 21.01 -17.44
C VAL A 388 -29.23 20.23 -18.00
N LEU A 389 -29.49 19.03 -18.50
CA LEU A 389 -28.52 18.17 -19.18
C LEU A 389 -28.83 18.19 -20.68
N VAL A 390 -27.91 18.69 -21.45
CA VAL A 390 -27.98 18.59 -22.92
C VAL A 390 -26.92 17.60 -23.34
N THR A 391 -27.38 16.41 -23.74
CA THR A 391 -26.51 15.27 -23.99
C THR A 391 -25.33 15.65 -24.89
N ASP A 392 -24.11 15.39 -24.37
CA ASP A 392 -22.84 15.65 -25.04
C ASP A 392 -22.65 17.07 -25.58
N ALA A 393 -23.38 18.05 -25.01
CA ALA A 393 -23.27 19.46 -25.39
C ALA A 393 -22.88 20.28 -24.16
N PHE A 394 -23.77 20.45 -23.19
CA PHE A 394 -23.47 21.11 -21.92
C PHE A 394 -24.42 20.69 -20.79
N ASN A 395 -23.98 20.91 -19.56
CA ASN A 395 -24.78 20.78 -18.37
C ASN A 395 -24.81 22.10 -17.60
N SER A 396 -26.01 22.56 -17.22
CA SER A 396 -26.21 23.80 -16.47
C SER A 396 -27.19 23.63 -15.32
N GLY A 397 -27.49 24.74 -14.61
CA GLY A 397 -28.25 24.72 -13.37
C GLY A 397 -27.43 24.22 -12.18
N GLY A 398 -28.08 23.91 -11.08
CA GLY A 398 -27.42 23.48 -9.85
C GLY A 398 -26.91 22.03 -9.89
N ALA A 399 -25.93 21.70 -9.04
CA ALA A 399 -25.42 20.33 -8.88
C ALA A 399 -26.44 19.42 -8.19
N GLN A 400 -27.34 19.99 -7.40
CA GLN A 400 -28.35 19.30 -6.61
C GLN A 400 -27.74 18.19 -5.74
N ARG A 401 -26.72 18.54 -4.97
CA ARG A 401 -26.08 17.68 -3.96
C ARG A 401 -26.19 18.36 -2.62
N THR A 402 -26.70 17.65 -1.62
CA THR A 402 -26.74 18.12 -0.25
C THR A 402 -26.73 16.96 0.73
N GLY A 403 -26.25 17.21 1.95
CA GLY A 403 -26.13 16.20 2.99
C GLY A 403 -24.91 15.32 2.85
N GLY A 404 -24.89 14.23 3.60
CA GLY A 404 -23.68 13.42 3.73
C GLY A 404 -23.91 11.95 4.01
N THR A 405 -22.78 11.26 4.18
CA THR A 405 -22.72 9.85 4.53
C THR A 405 -21.70 9.63 5.64
N HIS A 406 -22.10 8.90 6.67
CA HIS A 406 -21.26 8.45 7.77
C HIS A 406 -21.08 6.94 7.67
N ALA A 407 -19.86 6.50 7.41
CA ALA A 407 -19.53 5.10 7.33
C ALA A 407 -18.60 4.69 8.48
N ARG A 408 -18.87 3.53 9.11
CA ARG A 408 -17.99 2.94 10.13
C ARG A 408 -17.73 1.49 9.74
N ASN A 409 -16.46 1.13 9.65
CA ASN A 409 -16.00 -0.20 9.29
C ASN A 409 -15.19 -0.79 10.45
N TYR A 410 -15.56 -1.97 10.87
CA TYR A 410 -14.87 -2.79 11.86
C TYR A 410 -14.35 -4.02 11.17
N TRP A 411 -13.06 -4.22 11.23
CA TRP A 411 -12.43 -5.39 10.62
C TRP A 411 -11.65 -6.18 11.66
N PHE A 412 -11.86 -7.46 11.66
CA PHE A 412 -11.11 -8.43 12.47
C PHE A 412 -10.59 -9.54 11.56
N ASN A 413 -9.29 -9.78 11.62
CA ASN A 413 -8.64 -10.87 10.92
C ASN A 413 -7.64 -11.56 11.84
N SER A 414 -7.62 -12.88 11.84
CA SER A 414 -6.66 -13.65 12.64
C SER A 414 -6.19 -14.88 11.88
N ASP A 415 -4.87 -14.98 11.71
CA ASP A 415 -4.18 -16.04 10.98
C ASP A 415 -3.34 -16.86 11.95
N LEU A 416 -3.45 -18.17 11.89
CA LEU A 416 -2.66 -19.12 12.67
C LEU A 416 -1.87 -20.02 11.73
N ASP A 417 -0.55 -19.91 11.80
CA ASP A 417 0.39 -20.75 11.07
C ASP A 417 0.88 -21.91 11.94
N TYR A 418 0.92 -23.12 11.36
CA TYR A 418 1.47 -24.31 11.98
C TYR A 418 2.41 -25.03 11.02
N VAL A 419 3.68 -25.19 11.41
CA VAL A 419 4.69 -25.86 10.59
C VAL A 419 5.15 -27.15 11.24
N ARG A 420 5.00 -28.28 10.54
CA ARG A 420 5.43 -29.59 11.00
C ARG A 420 5.89 -30.50 9.86
N GLY A 421 7.16 -30.86 9.86
CA GLY A 421 7.74 -31.72 8.82
C GLY A 421 7.66 -31.06 7.44
N ILE A 422 6.99 -31.73 6.49
CA ILE A 422 6.79 -31.24 5.14
C ILE A 422 5.57 -30.30 4.99
N HIS A 423 4.75 -30.22 6.03
CA HIS A 423 3.50 -29.46 6.05
C HIS A 423 3.70 -28.06 6.63
N SER A 424 3.12 -27.07 5.97
CA SER A 424 3.06 -25.69 6.42
C SER A 424 1.62 -25.20 6.30
N MET A 425 0.86 -25.42 7.37
CA MET A 425 -0.58 -25.16 7.41
C MET A 425 -0.85 -23.75 7.87
N ARG A 426 -1.88 -23.15 7.31
CA ARG A 426 -2.44 -21.85 7.72
C ARG A 426 -3.95 -21.98 7.82
N THR A 427 -4.53 -21.45 8.87
CA THR A 427 -5.97 -21.24 8.99
C THR A 427 -6.24 -19.83 9.46
N GLY A 428 -7.37 -19.29 9.09
CA GLY A 428 -7.70 -17.93 9.50
C GLY A 428 -9.19 -17.64 9.39
N LEU A 429 -9.52 -16.54 10.03
CA LEU A 429 -10.85 -15.92 10.06
C LEU A 429 -10.72 -14.46 9.66
N ASP A 430 -11.62 -14.01 8.79
CA ASP A 430 -11.77 -12.63 8.34
C ASP A 430 -13.24 -12.22 8.50
N VAL A 431 -13.49 -11.14 9.24
CA VAL A 431 -14.84 -10.60 9.46
C VAL A 431 -14.80 -9.09 9.32
N GLN A 432 -15.71 -8.57 8.52
CA GLN A 432 -15.91 -7.14 8.31
C GLN A 432 -17.36 -6.79 8.62
N VAL A 433 -17.53 -5.75 9.44
CA VAL A 433 -18.82 -5.17 9.74
C VAL A 433 -18.79 -3.71 9.33
N ALA A 434 -19.68 -3.32 8.44
CA ALA A 434 -19.80 -1.95 7.98
C ALA A 434 -21.20 -1.41 8.32
N THR A 435 -21.25 -0.22 8.91
CA THR A 435 -22.49 0.51 9.14
C THR A 435 -22.47 1.83 8.38
N TYR A 436 -23.59 2.15 7.79
CA TYR A 436 -23.77 3.34 6.97
C TYR A 436 -25.00 4.11 7.41
N GLU A 437 -24.84 5.39 7.57
CA GLU A 437 -25.91 6.35 7.79
C GLU A 437 -25.76 7.43 6.73
N THR A 438 -26.80 7.70 5.97
CA THR A 438 -26.77 8.71 4.93
C THR A 438 -28.06 9.51 4.89
N ASN A 439 -27.91 10.80 4.68
CA ASN A 439 -28.96 11.75 4.34
C ASN A 439 -28.63 12.47 3.02
N ALA A 440 -27.66 11.93 2.26
CA ALA A 440 -27.24 12.50 0.99
C ALA A 440 -28.40 12.51 0.01
N ASN A 441 -28.74 13.71 -0.46
CA ASN A 441 -29.83 13.94 -1.40
C ASN A 441 -29.27 14.46 -2.74
N SER A 442 -29.90 14.02 -3.80
CA SER A 442 -29.53 14.43 -5.16
C SER A 442 -30.76 14.50 -6.06
N ASN A 443 -30.73 15.32 -7.07
CA ASN A 443 -31.83 15.51 -8.02
C ASN A 443 -33.18 15.89 -7.36
N TYR A 444 -33.12 16.62 -6.24
CA TYR A 444 -34.32 16.98 -5.45
C TYR A 444 -35.08 18.19 -6.01
N LEU A 445 -34.50 19.00 -6.85
CA LEU A 445 -35.15 20.08 -7.60
C LEU A 445 -35.58 19.63 -8.98
N GLY A 446 -34.99 18.56 -9.50
CA GLY A 446 -35.28 17.93 -10.77
C GLY A 446 -34.26 18.25 -11.86
N THR A 447 -34.22 17.39 -12.85
CA THR A 447 -33.28 17.43 -13.97
C THR A 447 -34.01 17.25 -15.28
N TYR A 448 -33.89 18.24 -16.17
CA TYR A 448 -34.29 18.13 -17.57
C TYR A 448 -33.17 17.48 -18.38
N ALA A 449 -33.50 16.54 -19.24
CA ALA A 449 -32.60 15.96 -20.20
C ALA A 449 -33.06 16.22 -21.63
N PHE A 450 -32.14 16.74 -22.44
CA PHE A 450 -32.34 16.99 -23.86
C PHE A 450 -31.47 16.03 -24.67
N ALA A 451 -31.99 15.52 -25.77
CA ALA A 451 -31.29 14.57 -26.62
C ALA A 451 -30.00 15.18 -27.24
N ASN A 452 -30.03 16.45 -27.58
CA ASN A 452 -28.91 17.18 -28.18
C ASN A 452 -29.19 18.70 -28.10
N LEU A 453 -28.27 19.50 -28.64
CA LEU A 453 -28.37 20.94 -28.62
C LEU A 453 -29.58 21.47 -29.43
N ASP A 454 -29.95 20.82 -30.54
CA ASP A 454 -31.13 21.20 -31.34
C ASP A 454 -32.42 21.04 -30.58
N ALA A 455 -32.56 19.91 -29.85
CA ALA A 455 -33.67 19.65 -28.94
C ALA A 455 -33.77 20.72 -27.83
N PHE A 456 -32.65 21.17 -27.31
CA PHE A 456 -32.63 22.24 -26.33
C PHE A 456 -33.09 23.57 -26.95
N ASN A 457 -32.58 23.93 -28.12
CA ASN A 457 -32.98 25.14 -28.84
C ASN A 457 -34.47 25.10 -29.20
N ALA A 458 -35.00 23.95 -29.55
CA ALA A 458 -36.42 23.72 -29.82
C ALA A 458 -37.30 23.65 -28.55
N ARG A 459 -36.67 23.66 -27.34
CA ARG A 459 -37.37 23.52 -26.06
C ARG A 459 -38.13 22.19 -25.90
N THR A 460 -37.64 21.12 -26.48
CA THR A 460 -38.25 19.81 -26.47
C THR A 460 -37.40 18.82 -25.63
N PRO A 461 -37.52 18.87 -24.30
CA PRO A 461 -36.77 17.91 -23.46
C PRO A 461 -37.34 16.51 -23.66
N ARG A 462 -36.48 15.50 -23.66
CA ARG A 462 -36.89 14.09 -23.76
C ARG A 462 -37.41 13.55 -22.42
N SER A 463 -36.90 14.05 -21.30
CA SER A 463 -37.34 13.63 -19.98
C SER A 463 -37.08 14.70 -18.92
N TYR A 464 -37.85 14.61 -17.85
CA TYR A 464 -37.62 15.29 -16.59
C TYR A 464 -37.64 14.26 -15.49
N THR A 465 -36.59 14.22 -14.65
CA THR A 465 -36.52 13.36 -13.50
C THR A 465 -36.39 14.20 -12.22
N ARG A 466 -37.01 13.72 -11.14
CA ARG A 466 -36.88 14.35 -9.82
C ARG A 466 -36.98 13.28 -8.73
N ARG A 467 -36.12 13.36 -7.75
CA ARG A 467 -36.19 12.51 -6.58
C ARG A 467 -36.96 13.21 -5.46
N ILE A 468 -37.98 12.56 -4.94
CA ILE A 468 -38.85 13.02 -3.85
C ILE A 468 -38.90 11.98 -2.74
N GLY A 469 -39.13 12.44 -1.49
CA GLY A 469 -39.19 11.60 -0.32
C GLY A 469 -38.03 11.82 0.67
N ASP A 470 -37.89 10.93 1.63
CA ASP A 470 -36.91 11.04 2.72
C ASP A 470 -35.56 10.41 2.29
N PRO A 471 -34.46 11.18 2.20
CA PRO A 471 -33.14 10.67 1.86
C PRO A 471 -32.45 9.93 3.02
N ALA A 472 -32.96 10.04 4.25
CA ALA A 472 -32.31 9.47 5.42
C ALA A 472 -32.40 7.93 5.42
N LEU A 473 -31.26 7.28 5.40
CA LEU A 473 -31.13 5.83 5.38
C LEU A 473 -30.04 5.38 6.36
N SER A 474 -30.30 4.27 7.04
CA SER A 474 -29.27 3.54 7.75
C SER A 474 -29.31 2.06 7.41
N TYR A 475 -28.16 1.46 7.23
CA TYR A 475 -28.06 0.03 6.96
C TYR A 475 -26.68 -0.51 7.39
N SER A 476 -26.60 -1.82 7.51
CA SER A 476 -25.38 -2.50 7.87
C SER A 476 -25.10 -3.65 6.90
N ASN A 477 -23.82 -3.95 6.73
CA ASN A 477 -23.34 -5.08 5.96
C ASN A 477 -22.33 -5.85 6.79
N VAL A 478 -22.53 -7.16 6.92
CA VAL A 478 -21.58 -8.07 7.57
C VAL A 478 -21.12 -9.07 6.53
N GLN A 479 -19.80 -9.20 6.40
CA GLN A 479 -19.17 -10.11 5.45
C GLN A 479 -17.93 -10.72 6.03
N GLY A 480 -17.56 -11.90 5.55
CA GLY A 480 -16.35 -12.54 6.00
C GLY A 480 -16.20 -13.97 5.54
N GLY A 481 -15.12 -14.58 5.97
CA GLY A 481 -14.82 -15.96 5.61
C GLY A 481 -13.86 -16.63 6.56
N VAL A 482 -13.86 -17.93 6.51
CA VAL A 482 -12.88 -18.80 7.18
C VAL A 482 -12.13 -19.60 6.13
N TYR A 483 -10.86 -19.87 6.39
CA TYR A 483 -10.05 -20.59 5.41
C TYR A 483 -9.06 -21.52 6.06
N PHE A 484 -8.66 -22.52 5.28
CA PHE A 484 -7.57 -23.44 5.60
C PHE A 484 -6.72 -23.66 4.34
N GLN A 485 -5.40 -23.74 4.55
CA GLN A 485 -4.41 -24.03 3.51
C GLN A 485 -3.33 -24.95 4.08
N ASP A 486 -2.81 -25.85 3.26
CA ASP A 486 -1.60 -26.61 3.53
C ASP A 486 -0.64 -26.52 2.34
N ASP A 487 0.58 -26.09 2.61
CA ASP A 487 1.70 -26.11 1.68
C ASP A 487 2.57 -27.33 1.99
N ILE A 488 2.54 -28.31 1.10
CA ILE A 488 3.21 -29.60 1.26
C ILE A 488 4.51 -29.59 0.48
N LYS A 489 5.64 -29.54 1.17
CA LYS A 489 6.99 -29.55 0.58
C LYS A 489 7.41 -30.99 0.28
N ILE A 490 6.90 -31.55 -0.83
CA ILE A 490 7.16 -32.95 -1.23
C ILE A 490 8.65 -33.20 -1.47
N ARG A 491 9.35 -32.22 -2.06
CA ARG A 491 10.81 -32.22 -2.25
C ARG A 491 11.36 -30.82 -1.98
N LYS A 492 12.67 -30.69 -1.80
CA LYS A 492 13.32 -29.39 -1.60
C LYS A 492 13.02 -28.36 -2.74
N ASN A 493 12.69 -28.86 -3.91
CA ASN A 493 12.43 -28.08 -5.11
C ASN A 493 11.00 -28.23 -5.65
N PHE A 494 10.10 -28.89 -4.90
CA PHE A 494 8.72 -29.11 -5.33
C PHE A 494 7.76 -28.99 -4.17
N THR A 495 6.87 -28.01 -4.22
CA THR A 495 5.81 -27.73 -3.24
C THR A 495 4.47 -27.82 -3.93
N VAL A 496 3.51 -28.44 -3.29
CA VAL A 496 2.09 -28.46 -3.68
C VAL A 496 1.30 -27.71 -2.62
N THR A 497 0.39 -26.86 -3.02
CA THR A 497 -0.49 -26.10 -2.15
C THR A 497 -1.92 -26.53 -2.39
N GLY A 498 -2.68 -26.74 -1.33
CA GLY A 498 -4.11 -27.00 -1.37
C GLY A 498 -4.82 -26.24 -0.26
N GLY A 499 -6.03 -25.78 -0.52
CA GLY A 499 -6.80 -25.09 0.50
C GLY A 499 -8.23 -24.82 0.08
N VAL A 500 -9.00 -24.32 1.02
CA VAL A 500 -10.40 -23.95 0.83
C VAL A 500 -10.72 -22.72 1.66
N ARG A 501 -11.56 -21.85 1.11
CA ARG A 501 -12.14 -20.70 1.81
C ARG A 501 -13.66 -20.82 1.74
N TYR A 502 -14.35 -20.58 2.84
CA TYR A 502 -15.79 -20.40 2.88
C TYR A 502 -16.10 -18.92 3.10
N GLU A 503 -17.09 -18.40 2.40
CA GLU A 503 -17.49 -17.00 2.46
C GLU A 503 -18.97 -16.82 2.71
N ALA A 504 -19.32 -15.78 3.44
CA ALA A 504 -20.69 -15.40 3.72
C ALA A 504 -20.83 -13.87 3.78
N GLN A 505 -21.98 -13.39 3.38
CA GLN A 505 -22.33 -11.97 3.41
C GLN A 505 -23.81 -11.78 3.67
N THR A 506 -24.17 -10.75 4.43
CA THR A 506 -25.57 -10.29 4.56
C THR A 506 -26.09 -9.82 3.21
N HIS A 507 -27.41 -9.87 3.06
CA HIS A 507 -28.12 -9.47 1.83
C HIS A 507 -27.84 -10.35 0.60
N VAL A 508 -27.16 -11.50 0.76
CA VAL A 508 -26.97 -12.53 -0.25
C VAL A 508 -27.52 -13.84 0.29
N PRO A 509 -28.53 -14.46 -0.32
CA PRO A 509 -29.17 -15.68 0.17
C PRO A 509 -28.32 -16.93 -0.01
N ASP A 510 -27.32 -16.90 -0.90
CA ASP A 510 -26.44 -18.02 -1.19
C ASP A 510 -25.55 -18.35 0.02
N ALA A 511 -25.61 -19.58 0.48
CA ALA A 511 -24.90 -20.07 1.67
C ALA A 511 -23.82 -21.13 1.35
N LEU A 512 -23.66 -21.55 0.09
CA LEU A 512 -22.74 -22.64 -0.27
C LEU A 512 -21.46 -22.14 -0.95
N ASN A 513 -20.88 -21.06 -0.45
CA ASN A 513 -19.75 -20.35 -1.06
C ASN A 513 -18.41 -20.94 -0.65
N PHE A 514 -18.11 -22.15 -1.06
CA PHE A 514 -16.81 -22.78 -0.87
C PHE A 514 -15.89 -22.52 -2.05
N ALA A 515 -14.73 -21.97 -1.79
CA ALA A 515 -13.70 -21.59 -2.76
C ALA A 515 -12.47 -22.49 -2.65
N PRO A 516 -12.46 -23.69 -3.24
CA PRO A 516 -11.29 -24.54 -3.29
C PRO A 516 -10.20 -23.94 -4.17
N ARG A 517 -8.95 -24.15 -3.76
CA ARG A 517 -7.76 -23.66 -4.45
C ARG A 517 -6.64 -24.69 -4.38
N ALA A 518 -5.92 -24.85 -5.48
CA ALA A 518 -4.80 -25.77 -5.59
C ALA A 518 -3.70 -25.17 -6.45
N GLY A 519 -2.45 -25.46 -6.13
CA GLY A 519 -1.32 -24.97 -6.90
C GLY A 519 -0.06 -25.77 -6.66
N PHE A 520 0.97 -25.48 -7.46
CA PHE A 520 2.30 -26.03 -7.27
C PHE A 520 3.38 -25.01 -7.62
N THR A 521 4.52 -25.19 -7.00
CA THR A 521 5.78 -24.50 -7.32
C THR A 521 6.87 -25.55 -7.52
N TRP A 522 7.54 -25.50 -8.67
CA TRP A 522 8.56 -26.47 -9.04
C TRP A 522 9.80 -25.81 -9.64
N ALA A 523 10.97 -26.07 -9.05
CA ALA A 523 12.27 -25.67 -9.57
C ALA A 523 12.98 -26.90 -10.16
N PRO A 524 12.76 -27.23 -11.46
CA PRO A 524 13.22 -28.52 -12.04
C PRO A 524 14.74 -28.67 -12.10
N PHE A 525 15.47 -27.57 -12.21
CA PHE A 525 16.91 -27.63 -12.45
C PHE A 525 17.74 -27.34 -11.20
N LYS A 526 18.93 -27.93 -11.11
CA LYS A 526 19.90 -27.64 -10.06
C LYS A 526 20.22 -26.13 -10.03
N GLY A 527 20.22 -25.54 -8.84
CA GLY A 527 20.51 -24.11 -8.65
C GLY A 527 19.28 -23.19 -8.66
N GLY A 528 18.05 -23.72 -8.85
CA GLY A 528 16.81 -22.97 -8.68
C GLY A 528 16.62 -21.75 -9.58
N LYS A 529 17.35 -21.70 -10.72
CA LYS A 529 17.29 -20.55 -11.64
C LYS A 529 15.98 -20.46 -12.42
N THR A 530 15.31 -21.58 -12.60
CA THR A 530 14.02 -21.70 -13.27
C THR A 530 13.00 -22.19 -12.25
N THR A 531 11.91 -21.47 -12.11
CA THR A 531 10.78 -21.87 -11.26
C THR A 531 9.53 -21.87 -12.13
N LEU A 532 8.85 -23.01 -12.16
CA LEU A 532 7.54 -23.18 -12.78
C LEU A 532 6.47 -23.12 -11.69
N ARG A 533 5.35 -22.49 -12.01
CA ARG A 533 4.19 -22.39 -11.12
C ARG A 533 2.92 -22.63 -11.90
N GLY A 534 1.98 -23.30 -11.26
CA GLY A 534 0.65 -23.45 -11.77
C GLY A 534 -0.34 -23.39 -10.62
N SER A 535 -1.49 -22.81 -10.87
CA SER A 535 -2.53 -22.66 -9.87
C SER A 535 -3.92 -22.67 -10.49
N TRP A 536 -4.88 -23.20 -9.77
CA TRP A 536 -6.31 -23.18 -10.07
C TRP A 536 -7.08 -22.87 -8.80
N GLY A 537 -8.17 -22.08 -8.91
CA GLY A 537 -9.05 -21.82 -7.77
C GLY A 537 -10.30 -21.08 -8.10
N MET A 538 -11.20 -21.11 -7.12
CA MET A 538 -12.43 -20.33 -7.09
C MET A 538 -12.29 -19.13 -6.16
N PHE A 539 -12.95 -18.03 -6.55
CA PHE A 539 -12.96 -16.77 -5.80
C PHE A 539 -14.36 -16.20 -5.87
N TYR A 540 -14.94 -15.87 -4.73
CA TYR A 540 -16.24 -15.21 -4.65
C TYR A 540 -16.05 -13.69 -4.59
N ASP A 541 -17.01 -12.97 -5.16
CA ASP A 541 -17.05 -11.51 -5.12
C ASP A 541 -18.26 -11.08 -4.27
N TRP A 542 -18.02 -10.30 -3.25
CA TRP A 542 -19.07 -9.79 -2.38
C TRP A 542 -19.98 -8.82 -3.11
N LEU A 543 -21.26 -8.80 -2.74
CA LEU A 543 -22.23 -7.82 -3.24
C LEU A 543 -21.73 -6.41 -2.85
N PRO A 544 -21.50 -5.53 -3.84
CA PRO A 544 -21.07 -4.17 -3.54
C PRO A 544 -22.10 -3.43 -2.69
N THR A 545 -21.65 -2.75 -1.65
CA THR A 545 -22.49 -2.00 -0.72
C THR A 545 -23.35 -0.95 -1.44
N ASN A 546 -22.80 -0.28 -2.47
CA ASN A 546 -23.54 0.68 -3.29
C ASN A 546 -24.70 0.04 -4.05
N THR A 547 -24.60 -1.23 -4.46
CA THR A 547 -25.69 -1.94 -5.12
C THR A 547 -26.86 -2.11 -4.17
N TYR A 548 -26.58 -2.50 -2.92
CA TYR A 548 -27.64 -2.59 -1.91
C TYR A 548 -28.24 -1.22 -1.56
N LEU A 549 -27.40 -0.19 -1.40
CA LEU A 549 -27.84 1.17 -1.15
C LEU A 549 -28.82 1.68 -2.22
N GLN A 550 -28.54 1.41 -3.50
CA GLN A 550 -29.40 1.83 -4.61
C GLN A 550 -30.82 1.24 -4.50
N THR A 551 -30.98 0.01 -4.00
CA THR A 551 -32.31 -0.57 -3.77
C THR A 551 -33.07 0.11 -2.64
N LEU A 552 -32.37 0.71 -1.68
CA LEU A 552 -32.99 1.45 -0.59
C LEU A 552 -33.31 2.89 -1.00
N GLN A 553 -32.52 3.50 -1.87
CA GLN A 553 -32.69 4.87 -2.36
C GLN A 553 -33.78 4.99 -3.46
N VAL A 554 -33.97 3.93 -4.25
CA VAL A 554 -34.95 3.92 -5.35
C VAL A 554 -35.90 2.73 -5.13
N ASP A 555 -36.51 2.67 -3.92
CA ASP A 555 -37.47 1.63 -3.57
C ASP A 555 -38.89 1.86 -4.10
N GLY A 556 -39.15 3.09 -4.60
CA GLY A 556 -40.44 3.52 -5.08
C GLY A 556 -41.49 3.77 -3.99
N ILE A 557 -41.09 3.72 -2.71
CA ILE A 557 -41.96 3.88 -1.53
C ILE A 557 -41.47 5.06 -0.68
N ARG A 558 -40.30 4.95 -0.08
CA ARG A 558 -39.68 5.98 0.78
C ARG A 558 -39.08 7.10 -0.06
N GLN A 559 -38.31 6.73 -1.08
CA GLN A 559 -37.85 7.63 -2.11
C GLN A 559 -38.41 7.21 -3.46
N ARG A 560 -38.86 8.18 -4.21
CA ARG A 560 -39.42 7.99 -5.54
C ARG A 560 -38.64 8.82 -6.54
N GLU A 561 -38.27 8.23 -7.64
CA GLU A 561 -37.72 8.94 -8.77
C GLU A 561 -38.78 9.13 -9.82
N VAL A 562 -39.39 10.30 -9.81
CA VAL A 562 -40.38 10.69 -10.81
C VAL A 562 -39.69 10.81 -12.16
N ASN A 563 -40.30 10.28 -13.20
CA ASN A 563 -39.81 10.37 -14.58
C ASN A 563 -40.95 10.77 -15.51
N ILE A 564 -40.86 11.98 -16.09
CA ILE A 564 -41.82 12.52 -17.05
C ILE A 564 -41.16 12.47 -18.42
N VAL A 565 -41.79 11.82 -19.36
CA VAL A 565 -41.35 11.72 -20.76
C VAL A 565 -41.94 12.89 -21.56
N ASN A 566 -41.14 13.51 -22.40
CA ASN A 566 -41.50 14.68 -23.21
C ASN A 566 -42.24 15.79 -22.42
N PRO A 567 -41.64 16.21 -21.24
CA PRO A 567 -42.28 17.26 -20.44
C PRO A 567 -42.29 18.60 -21.14
N SER A 568 -43.15 19.54 -20.73
CA SER A 568 -43.00 20.92 -21.09
C SER A 568 -41.77 21.56 -20.41
N PHE A 569 -41.22 22.61 -21.02
CA PHE A 569 -40.06 23.35 -20.53
C PHE A 569 -40.33 24.87 -20.58
N PRO A 570 -40.04 25.62 -19.50
CA PRO A 570 -39.27 25.25 -18.28
C PRO A 570 -40.13 24.67 -17.12
N ASP A 571 -41.44 24.55 -17.29
CA ASP A 571 -42.30 23.95 -16.24
C ASP A 571 -42.68 22.54 -16.64
N PRO A 572 -42.32 21.49 -15.86
CA PRO A 572 -42.64 20.12 -16.21
C PRO A 572 -44.11 19.75 -16.05
N GLY A 573 -44.95 20.70 -15.57
CA GLY A 573 -46.33 20.48 -15.22
C GLY A 573 -46.52 19.99 -13.79
N ASP A 574 -47.77 19.68 -13.42
CA ASP A 574 -48.09 19.24 -12.08
C ASP A 574 -47.51 17.82 -11.79
N VAL A 575 -46.46 17.79 -11.02
CA VAL A 575 -45.85 16.53 -10.53
C VAL A 575 -46.72 15.83 -9.49
N GLY A 576 -47.86 16.39 -9.14
CA GLY A 576 -48.77 15.90 -8.07
C GLY A 576 -49.71 14.75 -8.46
N THR A 577 -49.94 14.52 -9.74
CA THR A 577 -50.61 13.31 -10.26
C THR A 577 -49.46 12.35 -10.59
N ALA A 578 -49.20 11.42 -9.67
CA ALA A 578 -48.01 10.57 -9.58
C ALA A 578 -47.62 9.94 -10.94
N PRO A 579 -46.64 10.49 -11.67
CA PRO A 579 -46.08 9.81 -12.81
C PRO A 579 -45.41 8.53 -12.33
N PRO A 580 -45.38 7.47 -13.18
CA PRO A 580 -44.72 6.24 -12.83
C PRO A 580 -43.27 6.46 -12.40
N THR A 581 -42.84 5.81 -11.32
CA THR A 581 -41.50 5.97 -10.76
C THR A 581 -40.60 4.78 -11.13
N ASN A 582 -39.28 4.99 -11.17
CA ASN A 582 -38.36 3.85 -11.27
C ASN A 582 -38.28 3.11 -9.94
N ARG A 583 -38.07 1.80 -10.00
CA ARG A 583 -37.83 0.94 -8.83
C ARG A 583 -36.66 0.00 -9.07
N TYR A 584 -35.76 -0.10 -8.09
CA TYR A 584 -34.61 -1.01 -8.12
C TYR A 584 -34.79 -2.11 -7.07
N ILE A 585 -34.74 -3.37 -7.52
CA ILE A 585 -34.90 -4.53 -6.63
C ILE A 585 -33.81 -5.56 -6.91
N LEU A 586 -33.47 -6.33 -5.89
CA LEU A 586 -32.58 -7.49 -6.02
C LEU A 586 -33.44 -8.73 -6.17
N ALA A 587 -33.07 -9.65 -7.07
CA ALA A 587 -33.73 -10.96 -7.18
C ALA A 587 -33.62 -11.71 -5.85
N GLU A 588 -34.73 -12.39 -5.46
CA GLU A 588 -34.75 -13.20 -4.24
C GLU A 588 -33.79 -14.38 -4.34
N GLU A 589 -33.77 -15.07 -5.46
CA GLU A 589 -32.84 -16.13 -5.79
C GLU A 589 -31.66 -15.51 -6.56
N ARG A 590 -30.54 -15.28 -5.88
CA ARG A 590 -29.30 -14.81 -6.50
C ARG A 590 -28.10 -15.47 -5.86
N ASP A 591 -27.23 -15.93 -6.71
CA ASP A 591 -25.95 -16.49 -6.32
C ASP A 591 -24.95 -15.36 -6.03
N MET A 592 -24.00 -15.61 -5.13
CA MET A 592 -22.82 -14.78 -5.00
C MET A 592 -21.98 -14.90 -6.29
N ALA A 593 -21.60 -13.78 -6.88
CA ALA A 593 -20.74 -13.79 -8.06
C ALA A 593 -19.41 -14.50 -7.73
N TYR A 594 -18.90 -15.31 -8.67
CA TYR A 594 -17.64 -15.99 -8.47
C TYR A 594 -16.83 -16.13 -9.76
N SER A 595 -15.54 -16.40 -9.59
CA SER A 595 -14.59 -16.59 -10.68
C SER A 595 -13.84 -17.89 -10.53
N GLN A 596 -13.69 -18.64 -11.61
CA GLN A 596 -12.74 -19.74 -11.70
C GLN A 596 -11.49 -19.26 -12.44
N ARG A 597 -10.33 -19.46 -11.83
CA ARG A 597 -9.08 -19.00 -12.39
C ARG A 597 -8.08 -20.13 -12.56
N LEU A 598 -7.38 -20.10 -13.68
CA LEU A 598 -6.21 -20.93 -13.97
C LEU A 598 -5.03 -20.00 -14.24
N SER A 599 -3.89 -20.26 -13.62
CA SER A 599 -2.65 -19.54 -13.91
C SER A 599 -1.50 -20.49 -14.13
N ALA A 600 -0.62 -20.14 -15.06
CA ALA A 600 0.63 -20.87 -15.32
C ALA A 600 1.76 -19.86 -15.61
N GLY A 601 2.92 -20.07 -14.99
CA GLY A 601 3.99 -19.11 -15.15
C GLY A 601 5.38 -19.69 -14.95
N ILE A 602 6.35 -18.94 -15.44
CA ILE A 602 7.77 -19.23 -15.36
C ILE A 602 8.51 -18.01 -14.80
N ALA A 603 9.30 -18.23 -13.77
CA ALA A 603 10.27 -17.27 -13.27
C ALA A 603 11.68 -17.78 -13.64
N GLN A 604 12.47 -16.93 -14.29
CA GLN A 604 13.80 -17.30 -14.77
C GLN A 604 14.85 -16.30 -14.29
N THR A 605 15.84 -16.79 -13.55
CA THR A 605 17.06 -16.06 -13.25
C THR A 605 18.09 -16.35 -14.36
N ILE A 606 18.14 -15.48 -15.38
CA ILE A 606 19.05 -15.64 -16.52
C ILE A 606 20.50 -15.49 -16.05
N SER A 607 20.74 -14.49 -15.21
CA SER A 607 22.02 -14.23 -14.58
C SER A 607 21.77 -13.64 -13.19
N ARG A 608 22.84 -13.47 -12.38
CA ARG A 608 22.72 -12.76 -11.11
C ARG A 608 22.21 -11.33 -11.22
N ARG A 609 22.22 -10.77 -12.43
CA ARG A 609 21.82 -9.41 -12.75
C ARG A 609 20.47 -9.31 -13.43
N VAL A 610 19.96 -10.42 -13.97
CA VAL A 610 18.78 -10.42 -14.81
C VAL A 610 17.79 -11.47 -14.32
N THR A 611 16.61 -11.03 -13.91
CA THR A 611 15.47 -11.88 -13.57
C THR A 611 14.30 -11.54 -14.46
N THR A 612 13.57 -12.55 -14.92
CA THR A 612 12.39 -12.41 -15.76
C THR A 612 11.27 -13.30 -15.23
N ASN A 613 10.04 -12.85 -15.41
CA ASN A 613 8.84 -13.61 -15.08
C ASN A 613 7.87 -13.49 -16.24
N VAL A 614 7.21 -14.58 -16.58
CA VAL A 614 6.08 -14.62 -17.50
C VAL A 614 4.96 -15.41 -16.86
N LEU A 615 3.76 -14.84 -16.82
CA LEU A 615 2.57 -15.41 -16.23
C LEU A 615 1.43 -15.33 -17.22
N TYR A 616 0.81 -16.44 -17.55
CA TYR A 616 -0.49 -16.50 -18.22
C TYR A 616 -1.57 -16.76 -17.20
N SER A 617 -2.69 -16.04 -17.29
CA SER A 617 -3.87 -16.27 -16.47
C SER A 617 -5.11 -16.32 -17.36
N TYR A 618 -5.96 -17.26 -17.06
CA TYR A 618 -7.31 -17.41 -17.62
C TYR A 618 -8.33 -17.34 -16.46
N ALA A 619 -9.39 -16.58 -16.64
CA ALA A 619 -10.50 -16.57 -15.71
C ALA A 619 -11.84 -16.59 -16.43
N TYR A 620 -12.78 -17.30 -15.87
CA TYR A 620 -14.19 -17.23 -16.22
C TYR A 620 -14.98 -16.78 -15.00
N ARG A 621 -15.84 -15.77 -15.19
CA ARG A 621 -16.68 -15.16 -14.16
C ARG A 621 -18.12 -15.60 -14.35
N TYR A 622 -18.75 -16.00 -13.27
CA TYR A 622 -20.10 -16.49 -13.20
C TYR A 622 -20.95 -15.60 -12.31
N SER A 623 -22.25 -15.65 -12.49
CA SER A 623 -23.25 -15.01 -11.62
C SER A 623 -23.01 -13.50 -11.44
N LEU A 624 -22.43 -12.81 -12.46
CA LEU A 624 -22.28 -11.37 -12.45
C LEU A 624 -23.67 -10.71 -12.42
N LEU A 625 -23.77 -9.62 -11.66
CA LEU A 625 -25.00 -8.87 -11.58
C LEU A 625 -25.32 -8.18 -12.91
N THR A 626 -26.57 -8.26 -13.32
CA THR A 626 -27.10 -7.59 -14.50
C THR A 626 -28.51 -7.09 -14.24
N GLY A 627 -28.86 -5.91 -14.77
CA GLY A 627 -30.19 -5.35 -14.66
C GLY A 627 -31.13 -5.94 -15.71
N ARG A 628 -32.35 -6.23 -15.29
CA ARG A 628 -33.46 -6.62 -16.18
C ARG A 628 -34.66 -5.74 -15.87
N ASN A 629 -35.13 -4.97 -16.86
CA ASN A 629 -36.42 -4.28 -16.71
C ASN A 629 -37.58 -5.29 -16.83
N ILE A 630 -38.24 -5.55 -15.71
CA ILE A 630 -39.39 -6.46 -15.66
C ILE A 630 -40.72 -5.72 -15.91
N ASN A 631 -40.69 -4.42 -16.12
CA ASN A 631 -41.82 -3.56 -16.41
C ASN A 631 -41.78 -2.96 -17.84
N THR A 632 -41.04 -3.60 -18.74
CA THR A 632 -41.04 -3.21 -20.16
C THR A 632 -42.43 -3.32 -20.75
N PRO A 633 -42.92 -2.32 -21.54
CA PRO A 633 -44.23 -2.37 -22.15
C PRO A 633 -44.41 -3.61 -23.03
N VAL A 634 -45.51 -4.32 -22.86
CA VAL A 634 -45.94 -5.42 -23.73
C VAL A 634 -47.20 -4.96 -24.50
N ASN A 635 -47.10 -4.87 -25.81
CA ASN A 635 -48.13 -4.26 -26.66
C ASN A 635 -48.54 -2.83 -26.24
N GLY A 636 -47.55 -2.04 -25.78
CA GLY A 636 -47.75 -0.65 -25.33
C GLY A 636 -48.32 -0.50 -23.92
N VAL A 637 -48.53 -1.60 -23.18
CA VAL A 637 -49.04 -1.59 -21.81
C VAL A 637 -47.96 -2.11 -20.85
N ARG A 638 -47.70 -1.37 -19.80
CA ARG A 638 -46.74 -1.79 -18.74
C ARG A 638 -47.41 -2.80 -17.81
N PRO A 639 -46.72 -3.88 -17.41
CA PRO A 639 -47.23 -4.86 -16.43
C PRO A 639 -47.67 -4.21 -15.10
N ASP A 640 -46.91 -3.24 -14.62
CA ASP A 640 -47.24 -2.45 -13.43
C ASP A 640 -47.31 -0.95 -13.83
N PRO A 641 -48.55 -0.39 -13.84
CA PRO A 641 -48.77 0.99 -14.27
C PRO A 641 -48.20 2.02 -13.27
N ASP A 642 -47.97 1.62 -12.02
CA ASP A 642 -47.44 2.54 -10.96
C ASP A 642 -45.95 2.84 -11.12
N PHE A 643 -45.25 2.06 -11.94
CA PHE A 643 -43.84 2.23 -12.21
C PHE A 643 -43.53 2.48 -13.68
N ALA A 644 -42.50 3.33 -13.92
CA ALA A 644 -41.89 3.50 -15.23
C ALA A 644 -41.05 2.25 -15.56
N ASN A 645 -39.95 2.08 -14.85
CA ASN A 645 -39.08 0.93 -14.96
C ASN A 645 -38.94 0.24 -13.61
N VAL A 646 -39.07 -1.09 -13.60
CA VAL A 646 -38.75 -1.93 -12.45
C VAL A 646 -37.51 -2.75 -12.82
N VAL A 647 -36.35 -2.32 -12.33
CA VAL A 647 -35.09 -2.98 -12.67
C VAL A 647 -34.75 -4.03 -11.63
N LEU A 648 -34.84 -5.29 -12.02
CA LEU A 648 -34.48 -6.45 -11.23
C LEU A 648 -32.99 -6.79 -11.46
N ALA A 649 -32.16 -6.65 -10.43
CA ALA A 649 -30.79 -7.12 -10.48
C ALA A 649 -30.73 -8.64 -10.28
N THR A 650 -30.27 -9.35 -11.27
CA THR A 650 -30.12 -10.82 -11.30
C THR A 650 -28.67 -11.26 -11.43
N SER A 651 -28.36 -12.50 -11.05
CA SER A 651 -27.03 -13.12 -11.20
C SER A 651 -26.87 -13.82 -12.55
N ALA A 652 -27.36 -13.23 -13.65
CA ALA A 652 -27.38 -13.87 -14.97
C ALA A 652 -26.14 -13.52 -15.83
N GLY A 653 -25.33 -12.57 -15.41
CA GLY A 653 -24.17 -12.12 -16.15
C GLY A 653 -22.99 -13.09 -16.05
N HIS A 654 -22.16 -13.09 -17.07
CA HIS A 654 -20.90 -13.84 -17.09
C HIS A 654 -19.81 -13.10 -17.86
N GLY A 655 -18.56 -13.51 -17.62
CA GLY A 655 -17.41 -12.87 -18.26
C GLY A 655 -16.23 -13.81 -18.43
N ARG A 656 -15.30 -13.43 -19.28
CA ARG A 656 -14.08 -14.19 -19.58
C ARG A 656 -12.89 -13.25 -19.67
N GLN A 657 -11.79 -13.66 -19.07
CA GLN A 657 -10.54 -12.89 -19.10
C GLN A 657 -9.37 -13.77 -19.50
N HIS A 658 -8.52 -13.27 -20.37
CA HIS A 658 -7.21 -13.81 -20.68
C HIS A 658 -6.17 -12.72 -20.40
N SER A 659 -5.05 -13.09 -19.79
CA SER A 659 -3.93 -12.15 -19.62
C SER A 659 -2.59 -12.85 -19.69
N VAL A 660 -1.62 -12.17 -20.30
CA VAL A 660 -0.20 -12.53 -20.28
C VAL A 660 0.55 -11.37 -19.65
N ASN A 661 1.24 -11.64 -18.57
CA ASN A 661 2.05 -10.66 -17.85
C ASN A 661 3.52 -11.05 -17.96
N ALA A 662 4.36 -10.15 -18.45
CA ALA A 662 5.80 -10.34 -18.54
C ALA A 662 6.51 -9.23 -17.76
N SER A 663 7.50 -9.59 -16.96
CA SER A 663 8.33 -8.60 -16.26
C SER A 663 9.80 -8.99 -16.31
N ALA A 664 10.65 -7.97 -16.32
CA ALA A 664 12.09 -8.13 -16.27
C ALA A 664 12.71 -7.11 -15.33
N ASN A 665 13.70 -7.55 -14.57
CA ASN A 665 14.49 -6.67 -13.71
C ASN A 665 15.97 -6.91 -13.99
N VAL A 666 16.71 -5.83 -14.28
CA VAL A 666 18.13 -5.86 -14.58
C VAL A 666 18.85 -4.94 -13.61
N ASN A 667 19.72 -5.50 -12.78
CA ASN A 667 20.55 -4.74 -11.85
C ASN A 667 22.01 -4.74 -12.34
N LEU A 668 22.48 -3.58 -12.80
CA LEU A 668 23.84 -3.38 -13.28
C LEU A 668 24.76 -2.80 -12.19
N GLY A 669 24.25 -2.65 -10.96
CA GLY A 669 25.05 -2.19 -9.82
C GLY A 669 26.19 -3.14 -9.43
N PRO A 670 27.10 -2.71 -8.55
CA PRO A 670 28.16 -3.56 -8.04
C PRO A 670 27.55 -4.74 -7.28
N MET A 671 28.00 -5.94 -7.62
CA MET A 671 27.59 -7.14 -6.90
C MET A 671 28.46 -7.34 -5.67
N ALA A 672 27.86 -7.79 -4.58
CA ALA A 672 28.62 -8.24 -3.43
C ALA A 672 29.55 -9.41 -3.81
N PRO A 673 30.76 -9.51 -3.26
CA PRO A 673 31.67 -10.61 -3.53
C PRO A 673 31.04 -11.95 -3.18
N THR A 674 31.24 -12.93 -4.06
CA THR A 674 30.66 -14.26 -3.92
C THR A 674 31.53 -15.18 -3.08
N GLY A 675 31.01 -15.63 -1.97
CA GLY A 675 31.60 -16.63 -1.09
C GLY A 675 30.57 -17.36 -0.22
N GLY A 676 29.36 -17.64 -0.72
CA GLY A 676 28.35 -18.41 0.00
C GLY A 676 27.24 -18.95 -0.92
N PRO A 677 26.52 -20.00 -0.51
CA PRO A 677 25.38 -20.50 -1.27
C PRO A 677 24.33 -19.40 -1.49
N ALA A 678 23.77 -19.37 -2.70
CA ALA A 678 22.80 -18.37 -3.12
C ALA A 678 21.62 -18.32 -2.15
N ALA A 679 21.52 -17.24 -1.38
CA ALA A 679 20.27 -16.87 -0.74
C ALA A 679 19.30 -16.43 -1.83
N GLY A 680 18.08 -16.91 -1.78
CA GLY A 680 16.97 -16.39 -2.63
C GLY A 680 16.82 -14.88 -2.43
N PRO A 681 16.13 -14.17 -3.33
CA PRO A 681 16.06 -12.72 -3.29
C PRO A 681 15.45 -12.24 -1.97
N GLY A 682 16.30 -11.71 -1.09
CA GLY A 682 15.90 -11.00 0.12
C GLY A 682 16.36 -11.52 1.47
N GLY A 683 17.20 -12.58 1.54
CA GLY A 683 17.75 -13.08 2.82
C GLY A 683 19.21 -12.64 3.08
N PRO A 684 19.65 -12.49 4.34
CA PRO A 684 21.05 -12.27 4.67
C PRO A 684 21.87 -13.51 4.30
N ILE A 685 23.04 -13.30 3.66
CA ILE A 685 23.98 -14.35 3.29
C ILE A 685 24.64 -14.90 4.55
N MET A 686 24.44 -16.19 4.83
CA MET A 686 25.14 -16.92 5.87
C MET A 686 26.32 -17.69 5.27
N ILE A 687 27.52 -17.41 5.71
CA ILE A 687 28.71 -18.20 5.37
C ILE A 687 28.99 -19.14 6.55
N GLY A 688 28.76 -20.42 6.33
CA GLY A 688 29.17 -21.47 7.27
C GLY A 688 30.60 -21.92 6.96
N GLY A 689 31.51 -21.80 7.92
CA GLY A 689 32.79 -22.49 7.94
C GLY A 689 32.81 -23.44 9.16
N ASP A 690 33.72 -24.39 9.19
CA ASP A 690 33.85 -25.45 10.21
C ASP A 690 33.96 -24.99 11.68
N ARG A 691 33.78 -23.70 11.95
CA ARG A 691 33.83 -23.11 13.31
C ARG A 691 32.61 -22.25 13.66
N GLY A 692 31.43 -22.57 13.09
CA GLY A 692 30.15 -21.87 13.39
C GLY A 692 29.85 -20.69 12.45
N PRO A 693 28.56 -20.32 12.32
CA PRO A 693 28.14 -19.26 11.41
C PRO A 693 28.65 -17.91 11.89
N MET A 694 29.59 -17.32 11.15
CA MET A 694 30.02 -15.94 11.35
C MET A 694 29.18 -15.04 10.44
N MET A 695 28.36 -14.18 11.02
CA MET A 695 27.63 -13.15 10.30
C MET A 695 28.60 -12.03 9.95
N ILE A 696 29.09 -12.01 8.72
CA ILE A 696 29.84 -10.85 8.22
C ILE A 696 28.83 -9.83 7.72
N MET A 697 28.51 -8.87 8.57
CA MET A 697 27.98 -7.60 8.13
C MET A 697 29.11 -6.86 7.42
N MET A 698 29.10 -6.81 6.11
CA MET A 698 29.90 -5.83 5.39
C MET A 698 29.33 -4.45 5.70
N GLY A 699 29.91 -3.78 6.69
CA GLY A 699 29.78 -2.35 6.84
C GLY A 699 30.39 -1.66 5.61
N PRO A 700 30.05 -0.39 5.32
CA PRO A 700 30.63 0.39 4.23
C PRO A 700 32.04 0.85 4.62
N GLY A 701 32.98 -0.06 4.64
CA GLY A 701 34.39 0.14 4.92
C GLY A 701 35.23 -0.69 3.96
N GLY A 702 35.07 -0.45 2.67
CA GLY A 702 36.12 -0.75 1.69
C GLY A 702 37.27 0.24 1.83
N PRO A 703 38.53 -0.11 1.43
CA PRO A 703 39.66 0.76 1.54
C PRO A 703 39.37 2.14 0.91
N ALA A 704 39.75 3.19 1.59
CA ALA A 704 39.57 4.56 1.18
C ALA A 704 39.99 4.71 -0.29
N ALA A 705 39.03 4.86 -1.16
CA ALA A 705 39.27 5.11 -2.56
C ALA A 705 39.82 6.52 -2.70
N THR A 706 41.03 6.58 -3.18
CA THR A 706 41.72 7.77 -3.59
C THR A 706 40.88 8.63 -4.54
N THR A 707 40.65 9.84 -4.10
CA THR A 707 40.37 11.09 -4.82
C THR A 707 39.98 11.03 -6.31
N GLY A 708 38.75 11.48 -6.60
CA GLY A 708 38.30 11.93 -7.91
C GLY A 708 36.91 11.42 -8.26
N PRO A 709 36.01 12.22 -8.82
CA PRO A 709 34.71 11.76 -9.27
C PRO A 709 34.89 10.93 -10.56
N ARG A 710 35.15 9.64 -10.42
CA ARG A 710 35.10 8.74 -11.56
C ARG A 710 33.67 8.33 -11.76
N TRP A 711 33.07 8.83 -12.81
CA TRP A 711 31.78 8.36 -13.31
C TRP A 711 31.90 6.87 -13.71
N GLN A 712 31.15 6.02 -13.02
CA GLN A 712 31.04 4.59 -13.33
C GLN A 712 29.59 4.33 -13.75
N TRP A 713 29.35 4.33 -15.05
CA TRP A 713 28.03 4.17 -15.65
C TRP A 713 27.27 2.93 -15.19
N ASN A 714 27.95 1.88 -14.75
CA ASN A 714 27.38 0.62 -14.27
C ASN A 714 27.20 0.59 -12.74
N ARG A 715 27.47 1.66 -12.02
CA ARG A 715 27.30 1.71 -10.56
C ARG A 715 25.89 2.20 -10.25
N GLY A 716 25.07 1.31 -9.64
CA GLY A 716 23.72 1.66 -9.22
C GLY A 716 22.72 1.89 -10.36
N LEU A 717 22.90 1.26 -11.53
CA LEU A 717 21.93 1.30 -12.61
C LEU A 717 20.99 0.08 -12.51
N THR A 718 19.68 0.35 -12.42
CA THR A 718 18.63 -0.66 -12.46
C THR A 718 17.65 -0.36 -13.57
N LEU A 719 17.25 -1.39 -14.31
CA LEU A 719 16.18 -1.32 -15.28
C LEU A 719 15.08 -2.28 -14.83
N SER A 720 13.86 -1.82 -14.82
CA SER A 720 12.68 -2.64 -14.58
C SER A 720 11.67 -2.45 -15.70
N GLY A 721 11.07 -3.52 -16.14
CA GLY A 721 10.06 -3.50 -17.17
C GLY A 721 8.91 -4.43 -16.84
N PHE A 722 7.71 -3.98 -17.14
CA PHE A 722 6.49 -4.74 -17.05
C PHE A 722 5.65 -4.53 -18.30
N TYR A 723 5.13 -5.60 -18.85
CA TYR A 723 4.18 -5.58 -19.95
C TYR A 723 3.05 -6.57 -19.66
N SER A 724 1.82 -6.13 -19.87
CA SER A 724 0.62 -6.94 -19.78
C SER A 724 -0.18 -6.85 -21.07
N TYR A 725 -0.53 -7.99 -21.61
CA TYR A 725 -1.56 -8.13 -22.62
C TYR A 725 -2.78 -8.78 -21.99
N GLY A 726 -3.97 -8.18 -22.16
CA GLY A 726 -5.20 -8.70 -21.58
C GLY A 726 -6.39 -8.55 -22.52
N GLN A 727 -7.33 -9.49 -22.42
CA GLN A 727 -8.64 -9.44 -23.05
C GLN A 727 -9.69 -9.75 -22.02
N ASN A 728 -10.61 -8.81 -21.83
CA ASN A 728 -11.74 -8.95 -20.91
C ASN A 728 -13.03 -8.82 -21.68
N TYR A 729 -13.89 -9.81 -21.57
CA TYR A 729 -15.20 -9.86 -22.20
C TYR A 729 -16.24 -10.16 -21.14
N ASP A 730 -17.39 -9.53 -21.24
CA ASP A 730 -18.58 -9.83 -20.44
C ASP A 730 -19.87 -9.44 -21.17
N ASN A 731 -21.00 -9.70 -20.54
CA ASN A 731 -22.32 -9.38 -21.07
C ASN A 731 -23.11 -8.46 -20.14
N THR A 732 -22.46 -7.74 -19.24
CA THR A 732 -23.14 -6.86 -18.28
C THR A 732 -22.34 -5.60 -18.00
N ASP A 733 -23.04 -4.48 -17.80
CA ASP A 733 -22.48 -3.20 -17.35
C ASP A 733 -22.85 -2.89 -15.87
N GLY A 734 -23.45 -3.85 -15.15
CA GLY A 734 -23.76 -3.74 -13.72
C GLY A 734 -25.19 -4.06 -13.33
N ALA A 735 -25.43 -4.05 -12.01
CA ALA A 735 -26.66 -4.56 -11.38
C ALA A 735 -27.95 -3.87 -11.85
N PHE A 736 -27.93 -2.55 -12.09
CA PHE A 736 -29.13 -1.78 -12.46
C PHE A 736 -29.00 -1.11 -13.83
N VAL A 737 -28.04 -1.55 -14.63
CA VAL A 737 -27.92 -1.13 -16.02
C VAL A 737 -28.83 -2.03 -16.86
N ILE A 738 -29.82 -1.43 -17.49
CA ILE A 738 -30.71 -2.13 -18.41
C ILE A 738 -29.94 -2.40 -19.71
N PRO A 739 -29.84 -3.64 -20.19
CA PRO A 739 -29.22 -3.95 -21.46
C PRO A 739 -29.95 -3.29 -22.63
N ALA A 740 -29.23 -2.85 -23.65
CA ALA A 740 -29.84 -2.27 -24.85
C ALA A 740 -30.66 -3.30 -25.64
N THR A 741 -30.40 -4.59 -25.43
CA THR A 741 -31.19 -5.67 -26.04
C THR A 741 -31.85 -6.54 -24.95
N LEU A 742 -33.05 -7.05 -25.22
CA LEU A 742 -33.76 -7.96 -24.30
C LEU A 742 -33.02 -9.31 -24.15
N ILE A 743 -32.13 -9.65 -25.06
CA ILE A 743 -31.40 -10.92 -25.10
C ILE A 743 -29.99 -10.70 -24.59
N LEU A 744 -29.70 -11.12 -23.36
CA LEU A 744 -28.42 -10.92 -22.70
C LEU A 744 -27.21 -11.51 -23.48
N ALA A 745 -27.42 -12.53 -24.29
CA ALA A 745 -26.40 -13.09 -25.17
C ALA A 745 -25.90 -12.10 -26.24
N ASN A 746 -26.73 -11.17 -26.67
CA ASN A 746 -26.38 -10.12 -27.65
C ASN A 746 -25.55 -8.99 -26.99
N GLU A 747 -25.49 -8.96 -25.68
CA GLU A 747 -24.65 -8.02 -24.91
C GLU A 747 -23.20 -8.50 -24.75
N TRP A 748 -22.84 -9.67 -25.26
CA TRP A 748 -21.49 -10.17 -25.20
C TRP A 748 -20.54 -9.30 -26.00
N GLY A 749 -19.60 -8.65 -25.30
CA GLY A 749 -18.63 -7.74 -25.89
C GLY A 749 -17.42 -7.50 -25.00
N PRO A 750 -16.46 -6.67 -25.41
CA PRO A 750 -15.38 -6.23 -24.54
C PRO A 750 -15.96 -5.58 -23.27
N ALA A 751 -15.42 -5.92 -22.11
CA ALA A 751 -15.80 -5.28 -20.86
C ALA A 751 -15.42 -3.78 -20.87
N ALA A 752 -16.16 -2.92 -20.20
CA ALA A 752 -15.92 -1.48 -20.18
C ALA A 752 -14.50 -1.10 -19.70
N PHE A 753 -13.84 -1.98 -18.92
CA PHE A 753 -12.47 -1.82 -18.45
C PHE A 753 -11.42 -2.59 -19.28
N ASP A 754 -11.80 -3.16 -20.45
CA ASP A 754 -10.88 -3.93 -21.31
C ASP A 754 -9.76 -3.04 -21.86
N ARG A 755 -8.56 -3.17 -21.29
CA ARG A 755 -7.34 -2.53 -21.79
C ARG A 755 -6.39 -3.59 -22.32
N ARG A 756 -6.22 -3.62 -23.63
CA ARG A 756 -5.46 -4.68 -24.34
C ARG A 756 -3.98 -4.71 -23.96
N HIS A 757 -3.37 -3.54 -23.85
CA HIS A 757 -1.95 -3.40 -23.62
C HIS A 757 -1.70 -2.46 -22.45
N GLN A 758 -0.84 -2.87 -21.54
CA GLN A 758 -0.32 -2.03 -20.45
C GLN A 758 1.18 -2.26 -20.35
N THR A 759 1.93 -1.20 -20.19
CA THR A 759 3.39 -1.27 -20.06
C THR A 759 3.91 -0.26 -19.06
N ASN A 760 4.95 -0.65 -18.34
CA ASN A 760 5.72 0.26 -17.49
C ASN A 760 7.19 -0.11 -17.62
N PHE A 761 8.03 0.86 -17.98
CA PHE A 761 9.48 0.74 -18.00
C PHE A 761 10.08 1.81 -17.11
N ALA A 762 11.06 1.43 -16.31
CA ALA A 762 11.78 2.39 -15.49
C ALA A 762 13.28 2.12 -15.51
N ILE A 763 14.05 3.19 -15.61
CA ILE A 763 15.49 3.21 -15.48
C ILE A 763 15.82 4.07 -14.27
N THR A 764 16.46 3.49 -13.26
CA THR A 764 16.92 4.21 -12.07
C THR A 764 18.43 4.18 -12.01
N SER A 765 19.03 5.33 -11.83
CA SER A 765 20.49 5.49 -11.73
C SER A 765 20.89 6.21 -10.45
N THR A 766 21.81 5.62 -9.72
CA THR A 766 22.56 6.22 -8.61
C THR A 766 24.07 6.26 -8.95
N ALA A 767 24.40 6.25 -10.23
CA ALA A 767 25.79 6.18 -10.72
C ALA A 767 26.63 7.40 -10.31
N LEU A 768 25.99 8.54 -10.18
CA LEU A 768 26.64 9.76 -9.66
C LEU A 768 26.42 9.87 -8.16
N ARG A 769 27.49 10.19 -7.46
CA ARG A 769 27.42 10.35 -6.00
C ARG A 769 26.40 11.42 -5.63
N ASN A 770 25.53 11.10 -4.68
CA ASN A 770 24.46 11.97 -4.17
C ASN A 770 23.35 12.31 -5.20
N LEU A 771 23.45 11.87 -6.43
CA LEU A 771 22.42 12.07 -7.45
C LEU A 771 21.65 10.77 -7.69
N THR A 772 20.35 10.83 -7.59
CA THR A 772 19.42 9.79 -8.03
C THR A 772 18.63 10.32 -9.22
N ALA A 773 18.58 9.56 -10.30
CA ALA A 773 17.75 9.88 -11.45
C ALA A 773 16.88 8.67 -11.78
N ARG A 774 15.60 8.90 -12.05
CA ARG A 774 14.65 7.89 -12.48
C ARG A 774 13.87 8.39 -13.69
N LEU A 775 13.95 7.66 -14.79
CA LEU A 775 13.09 7.81 -15.95
C LEU A 775 12.08 6.66 -15.93
N SER A 776 10.79 6.95 -16.04
CA SER A 776 9.75 5.94 -16.18
C SER A 776 8.84 6.26 -17.34
N VAL A 777 8.43 5.22 -18.07
CA VAL A 777 7.48 5.29 -19.17
C VAL A 777 6.32 4.37 -18.83
N PHE A 778 5.14 4.91 -18.74
CA PHE A 778 3.88 4.19 -18.56
C PHE A 778 3.04 4.33 -19.82
N GLY A 779 2.44 3.24 -20.27
CA GLY A 779 1.55 3.21 -21.43
C GLY A 779 0.39 2.26 -21.23
N GLN A 780 -0.78 2.63 -21.70
CA GLN A 780 -1.95 1.76 -21.72
C GLN A 780 -2.86 2.02 -22.92
N SER A 781 -3.46 0.95 -23.44
CA SER A 781 -4.53 1.05 -24.42
C SER A 781 -5.75 1.75 -23.83
N ALA A 782 -6.48 2.47 -24.66
CA ALA A 782 -7.77 3.03 -24.31
C ALA A 782 -8.78 1.93 -23.90
N PRO A 783 -9.70 2.24 -22.99
CA PRO A 783 -10.89 1.42 -22.79
C PRO A 783 -11.79 1.47 -24.03
N PRO A 784 -12.65 0.48 -24.23
CA PRO A 784 -13.62 0.53 -25.30
C PRO A 784 -14.77 1.50 -24.98
N ILE A 785 -15.50 1.90 -26.03
CA ILE A 785 -16.68 2.75 -25.95
C ILE A 785 -17.82 2.12 -26.77
N THR A 786 -19.04 2.24 -26.27
CA THR A 786 -20.24 1.80 -26.98
C THR A 786 -20.78 2.92 -27.85
N VAL A 787 -20.97 2.65 -29.12
CA VAL A 787 -21.69 3.55 -30.04
C VAL A 787 -23.19 3.40 -29.82
N ARG A 788 -23.89 4.54 -29.68
CA ARG A 788 -25.33 4.61 -29.38
C ARG A 788 -26.04 5.50 -30.40
N SER A 789 -27.32 5.18 -30.69
CA SER A 789 -28.15 5.98 -31.60
C SER A 789 -28.46 7.36 -31.02
N GLY A 790 -28.61 7.48 -29.70
CA GLY A 790 -29.04 8.69 -28.99
C GLY A 790 -30.56 8.81 -28.89
N THR A 791 -31.30 7.83 -29.42
CA THR A 791 -32.76 7.67 -29.40
C THR A 791 -33.18 6.49 -28.55
N ASP A 792 -34.44 6.40 -28.17
CA ASP A 792 -35.05 5.27 -27.51
C ASP A 792 -35.83 4.50 -28.59
N ASP A 793 -35.11 3.56 -29.24
CA ASP A 793 -35.64 2.87 -30.43
C ASP A 793 -36.52 1.70 -30.02
N ASN A 794 -36.38 1.17 -28.79
CA ASN A 794 -37.12 0.06 -28.27
C ASN A 794 -38.28 0.45 -27.34
N GLY A 795 -38.43 1.75 -27.00
CA GLY A 795 -39.56 2.30 -26.21
C GLY A 795 -39.49 1.93 -24.72
N ASP A 796 -38.32 1.57 -24.17
CA ASP A 796 -38.15 1.20 -22.77
C ASP A 796 -37.82 2.39 -21.84
N LEU A 797 -37.69 3.59 -22.37
CA LEU A 797 -37.34 4.85 -21.73
C LEU A 797 -35.86 4.90 -21.27
N VAL A 798 -34.99 4.08 -21.86
CA VAL A 798 -33.57 4.08 -21.65
C VAL A 798 -32.85 4.39 -22.96
N PHE A 799 -32.11 5.48 -23.01
CA PHE A 799 -31.46 5.97 -24.23
C PHE A 799 -30.08 5.35 -24.45
N ASN A 800 -30.01 4.04 -24.43
CA ASN A 800 -28.78 3.25 -24.59
C ASN A 800 -28.77 2.40 -25.86
N ASP A 801 -29.79 2.55 -26.73
CA ASP A 801 -29.92 1.80 -27.97
C ASP A 801 -28.74 1.99 -28.91
N ARG A 802 -28.43 0.94 -29.64
CA ARG A 802 -27.30 0.87 -30.56
C ARG A 802 -27.81 0.76 -32.01
N PRO A 803 -27.10 1.36 -32.97
CA PRO A 803 -27.40 1.12 -34.39
C PRO A 803 -27.34 -0.37 -34.72
N ASP A 804 -28.11 -0.80 -35.71
CA ASP A 804 -28.14 -2.19 -36.19
C ASP A 804 -26.74 -2.74 -36.51
N GLY A 805 -26.44 -3.91 -35.98
CA GLY A 805 -25.15 -4.58 -36.19
C GLY A 805 -23.99 -4.05 -35.35
N VAL A 806 -24.22 -3.04 -34.51
CA VAL A 806 -23.18 -2.47 -33.63
C VAL A 806 -23.19 -3.18 -32.27
N GLY A 807 -22.09 -3.85 -31.94
CA GLY A 807 -21.91 -4.52 -30.64
C GLY A 807 -21.61 -3.56 -29.48
N ARG A 808 -21.81 -4.06 -28.27
CA ARG A 808 -21.40 -3.35 -27.05
C ARG A 808 -19.88 -3.16 -27.03
N ASN A 809 -19.42 -1.96 -26.67
CA ASN A 809 -17.98 -1.64 -26.52
C ASN A 809 -17.15 -1.96 -27.77
N SER A 810 -17.70 -1.70 -28.96
CA SER A 810 -17.08 -2.02 -30.25
C SER A 810 -15.95 -1.09 -30.66
N GLU A 811 -16.01 0.16 -30.23
CA GLU A 811 -15.04 1.19 -30.59
C GLU A 811 -14.00 1.43 -29.49
N ARG A 812 -12.87 2.06 -29.84
CA ARG A 812 -11.80 2.41 -28.90
C ARG A 812 -11.33 3.86 -29.12
N THR A 813 -11.03 4.50 -28.03
CA THR A 813 -10.51 5.88 -28.02
C THR A 813 -8.97 5.89 -28.09
N MET A 814 -8.31 6.99 -27.79
CA MET A 814 -6.86 7.12 -27.88
C MET A 814 -6.14 6.43 -26.70
N SER A 815 -5.04 5.75 -27.02
CA SER A 815 -4.15 5.18 -26.01
C SER A 815 -3.38 6.27 -25.26
N MET A 816 -3.09 6.02 -23.99
CA MET A 816 -2.39 6.96 -23.11
C MET A 816 -0.92 6.53 -22.92
N TRP A 817 -0.02 7.50 -23.01
CA TRP A 817 1.40 7.35 -22.69
C TRP A 817 1.84 8.47 -21.77
N ASN A 818 2.64 8.14 -20.78
CA ASN A 818 3.22 9.12 -19.86
C ASN A 818 4.69 8.77 -19.62
N THR A 819 5.56 9.76 -19.80
CA THR A 819 6.98 9.64 -19.48
C THR A 819 7.29 10.60 -18.34
N SER A 820 7.78 10.07 -17.22
CA SER A 820 8.12 10.88 -16.05
C SER A 820 9.62 10.80 -15.76
N LEU A 821 10.18 11.92 -15.36
CA LEU A 821 11.59 12.07 -15.01
C LEU A 821 11.70 12.65 -13.60
N ASN A 822 12.40 11.93 -12.72
CA ASN A 822 12.64 12.34 -11.35
C ASN A 822 14.16 12.52 -11.14
N PHE A 823 14.57 13.65 -10.59
CA PHE A 823 15.93 13.93 -10.13
C PHE A 823 15.92 14.23 -8.65
N GLY A 824 16.81 13.56 -7.91
CA GLY A 824 17.04 13.84 -6.50
C GLY A 824 18.52 14.07 -6.23
N TYR A 825 18.87 15.18 -5.60
CA TYR A 825 20.22 15.44 -5.15
C TYR A 825 20.30 15.57 -3.63
N SER A 826 21.20 14.78 -3.01
CA SER A 826 21.35 14.70 -1.56
C SER A 826 22.59 15.43 -1.08
N PHE A 827 22.41 16.48 -0.29
CA PHE A 827 23.48 17.13 0.46
C PHE A 827 23.57 16.52 1.85
N THR A 828 24.77 16.16 2.26
CA THR A 828 25.04 15.63 3.60
C THR A 828 25.84 16.67 4.40
N LEU A 829 25.29 17.10 5.54
CA LEU A 829 25.88 18.16 6.37
C LEU A 829 26.16 17.61 7.77
N GLY A 830 27.34 17.98 8.29
CA GLY A 830 27.78 17.55 9.60
C GLY A 830 28.14 16.07 9.70
N LYS A 831 28.95 15.72 10.67
CA LYS A 831 29.30 14.34 11.01
C LYS A 831 28.76 14.04 12.41
N LYS A 832 28.00 12.99 12.57
CA LYS A 832 27.56 12.45 13.87
C LYS A 832 28.17 11.06 14.02
N THR A 833 29.04 10.89 15.01
CA THR A 833 29.47 9.55 15.38
C THR A 833 28.36 8.89 16.14
N VAL A 834 27.66 7.98 15.52
CA VAL A 834 26.64 7.18 16.17
C VAL A 834 27.36 5.96 16.74
N THR A 835 27.67 6.02 18.03
CA THR A 835 27.97 4.81 18.78
C THR A 835 26.64 4.10 18.94
N SER A 836 26.37 3.12 18.12
CA SER A 836 25.23 2.24 18.31
C SER A 836 25.43 1.46 19.60
N THR A 837 24.96 1.97 20.72
CA THR A 837 24.64 1.14 21.86
C THR A 837 23.59 0.15 21.35
N GLY A 838 23.91 -1.13 21.36
CA GLY A 838 23.15 -2.21 20.74
C GLY A 838 21.65 -1.98 20.73
N GLY A 839 21.15 -1.48 19.61
CA GLY A 839 19.75 -1.32 19.40
C GLY A 839 19.16 -2.68 19.07
N VAL A 840 18.14 -3.08 19.80
CA VAL A 840 17.32 -4.23 19.49
C VAL A 840 16.71 -4.01 18.13
N GLN A 841 17.20 -4.69 17.11
CA GLN A 841 16.45 -4.79 15.88
C GLN A 841 15.27 -5.73 16.13
N ILE A 842 14.10 -5.16 16.36
CA ILE A 842 12.84 -5.88 16.23
C ILE A 842 12.69 -6.12 14.73
N MET A 843 13.34 -7.14 14.22
CA MET A 843 12.96 -7.67 12.94
C MET A 843 11.60 -8.34 13.19
N GLY A 844 10.62 -8.04 12.36
CA GLY A 844 9.37 -8.80 12.25
C GLY A 844 9.63 -10.17 11.66
N SER A 845 10.60 -10.84 12.25
CA SER A 845 11.01 -12.19 12.06
C SER A 845 10.95 -12.84 13.44
N PRO A 846 10.32 -13.98 13.61
CA PRO A 846 10.30 -14.73 14.87
C PRO A 846 11.67 -15.21 15.39
N ALA A 847 12.77 -14.85 14.77
CA ALA A 847 14.10 -15.06 15.28
C ALA A 847 14.53 -13.85 16.14
N GLY A 848 14.17 -13.92 17.44
CA GLY A 848 14.67 -13.13 18.56
C GLY A 848 15.49 -11.86 18.31
N LEU A 849 15.35 -10.94 19.22
CA LEU A 849 16.22 -9.77 19.43
C LEU A 849 17.71 -10.14 19.33
N THR A 850 18.35 -9.92 18.20
CA THR A 850 19.80 -9.99 18.10
C THR A 850 20.41 -8.64 18.45
N VAL A 851 21.03 -8.57 19.59
CA VAL A 851 21.92 -7.45 19.94
C VAL A 851 23.22 -7.61 19.15
N ASN A 852 23.44 -6.82 18.13
CA ASN A 852 24.75 -6.76 17.48
C ASN A 852 25.65 -5.76 18.20
N PRO A 853 26.87 -6.17 18.59
CA PRO A 853 27.85 -5.24 19.11
C PRO A 853 28.35 -4.32 18.00
N THR A 854 28.48 -3.14 18.32
CA THR A 854 28.62 -1.87 17.64
C THR A 854 29.90 -1.69 16.86
N ALA A 855 29.78 -1.35 15.62
CA ALA A 855 30.78 -0.53 14.93
C ALA A 855 30.29 0.94 14.99
N ALA A 856 31.14 1.84 15.46
CA ALA A 856 30.90 3.27 15.39
C ALA A 856 30.84 3.69 13.91
N THR A 857 29.64 3.89 13.38
CA THR A 857 29.47 4.40 12.01
C THR A 857 29.30 5.90 12.04
N THR A 858 30.10 6.60 11.26
CA THR A 858 29.96 8.04 11.07
C THR A 858 28.84 8.29 10.07
N MET A 859 27.69 8.75 10.54
CA MET A 859 26.57 9.14 9.68
C MET A 859 26.52 10.67 9.54
N PRO A 860 26.01 11.21 8.43
CA PRO A 860 25.75 12.64 8.35
C PRO A 860 24.70 13.03 9.39
N ARG A 861 24.89 14.18 10.04
CA ARG A 861 23.96 14.69 11.04
C ARG A 861 22.67 15.19 10.42
N TYR A 862 22.78 15.83 9.26
CA TYR A 862 21.66 16.34 8.47
C TYR A 862 21.80 15.91 7.03
N ARG A 863 20.68 15.59 6.39
CA ARG A 863 20.61 15.36 4.95
C ARG A 863 19.52 16.25 4.36
N LEU A 864 19.89 17.07 3.40
CA LEU A 864 18.98 17.85 2.58
C LEU A 864 18.84 17.16 1.21
N ASN A 865 17.66 16.74 0.87
CA ASN A 865 17.33 16.23 -0.46
C ASN A 865 16.57 17.32 -1.24
N LEU A 866 17.05 17.65 -2.42
CA LEU A 866 16.35 18.46 -3.39
C LEU A 866 15.83 17.54 -4.49
N ILE A 867 14.54 17.60 -4.77
CA ILE A 867 13.88 16.69 -5.71
C ILE A 867 13.13 17.53 -6.75
N VAL A 868 13.29 17.17 -8.00
CA VAL A 868 12.54 17.73 -9.13
C VAL A 868 11.83 16.57 -9.82
N ASN A 869 10.51 16.66 -9.88
CA ASN A 869 9.68 15.71 -10.62
C ASN A 869 9.15 16.40 -11.87
N ILE A 870 9.34 15.78 -13.03
CA ILE A 870 8.78 16.19 -14.30
C ILE A 870 7.86 15.07 -14.75
N ASN A 871 6.56 15.30 -14.61
CA ASN A 871 5.55 14.38 -15.08
C ASN A 871 5.16 14.73 -16.50
N ASN A 872 4.92 13.72 -17.32
CA ASN A 872 4.60 13.86 -18.74
C ASN A 872 5.62 14.75 -19.48
N LEU A 873 6.86 14.31 -19.48
CA LEU A 873 8.03 15.01 -20.04
C LEU A 873 7.77 15.53 -21.48
N TRP A 874 7.05 14.77 -22.30
CA TRP A 874 6.77 15.06 -23.70
C TRP A 874 5.48 15.88 -23.91
N ASN A 875 4.78 16.27 -22.84
CA ASN A 875 3.50 16.97 -22.87
C ASN A 875 2.45 16.23 -23.71
N GLN A 876 2.31 14.93 -23.51
CA GLN A 876 1.34 14.09 -24.19
C GLN A 876 0.14 13.84 -23.28
N PRO A 877 -0.93 14.64 -23.34
CA PRO A 877 -2.04 14.54 -22.39
C PRO A 877 -2.84 13.25 -22.59
N ALA A 878 -3.48 12.81 -21.52
CA ALA A 878 -4.47 11.75 -21.56
C ALA A 878 -5.82 12.35 -21.95
N TYR A 879 -6.32 12.01 -23.13
CA TYR A 879 -7.63 12.42 -23.60
C TYR A 879 -8.75 11.60 -23.00
N SER A 880 -9.87 12.26 -22.64
CA SER A 880 -11.06 11.63 -22.05
C SER A 880 -12.33 12.42 -22.41
N GLY A 881 -13.49 12.00 -21.90
CA GLY A 881 -14.77 12.64 -22.20
C GLY A 881 -15.26 12.39 -23.63
N TYR A 882 -14.97 11.21 -24.18
CA TYR A 882 -15.46 10.82 -25.49
C TYR A 882 -16.95 10.51 -25.46
N SER A 883 -17.68 10.98 -26.43
CA SER A 883 -19.08 10.59 -26.67
C SER A 883 -19.16 9.41 -27.64
N GLY A 884 -19.96 8.39 -27.29
CA GLY A 884 -20.36 7.33 -28.18
C GLY A 884 -21.67 7.61 -28.92
N ILE A 885 -22.32 8.75 -28.71
CA ILE A 885 -23.63 9.07 -29.29
C ILE A 885 -23.43 9.68 -30.67
N ILE A 886 -24.05 9.07 -31.70
CA ILE A 886 -23.85 9.47 -33.10
C ILE A 886 -24.32 10.93 -33.36
N THR A 887 -25.39 11.34 -32.68
CA THR A 887 -25.94 12.69 -32.80
C THR A 887 -25.19 13.77 -32.03
N SER A 888 -24.17 13.37 -31.26
CA SER A 888 -23.35 14.29 -30.46
C SER A 888 -22.43 15.12 -31.37
N PRO A 889 -22.26 16.40 -31.11
CA PRO A 889 -21.26 17.24 -31.80
C PRO A 889 -19.82 16.76 -31.46
N PHE A 890 -19.65 15.98 -30.38
CA PHE A 890 -18.36 15.44 -29.92
C PHE A 890 -18.25 13.91 -30.15
N PHE A 891 -19.02 13.37 -31.12
CA PHE A 891 -18.97 11.95 -31.42
C PHE A 891 -17.52 11.50 -31.69
N LEU A 892 -17.01 10.56 -30.86
CA LEU A 892 -15.65 10.04 -30.87
C LEU A 892 -14.53 11.11 -30.76
N GLN A 893 -14.87 12.30 -30.28
CA GLN A 893 -13.92 13.37 -30.01
C GLN A 893 -13.71 13.55 -28.49
N PRO A 894 -12.49 13.85 -28.03
CA PRO A 894 -12.25 14.10 -26.62
C PRO A 894 -12.74 15.51 -26.23
N THR A 895 -13.33 15.61 -25.05
CA THR A 895 -13.75 16.89 -24.46
C THR A 895 -12.93 17.29 -23.25
N ALA A 896 -12.04 16.41 -22.81
CA ALA A 896 -11.11 16.67 -21.72
C ALA A 896 -9.72 16.14 -22.05
N ALA A 897 -8.72 16.92 -21.66
CA ALA A 897 -7.31 16.56 -21.72
C ALA A 897 -6.70 16.79 -20.33
N SER A 898 -6.16 15.74 -19.75
CA SER A 898 -5.57 15.77 -18.42
C SER A 898 -4.11 15.31 -18.45
N GLY A 899 -3.37 15.56 -17.35
CA GLY A 899 -2.00 15.10 -17.23
C GLY A 899 -1.03 15.76 -18.20
N VAL A 900 -1.20 17.03 -18.54
CA VAL A 900 -0.18 17.85 -19.23
C VAL A 900 1.15 17.80 -18.47
N ARG A 901 2.26 18.15 -19.13
CA ARG A 901 3.56 18.20 -18.46
C ARG A 901 3.47 19.07 -17.21
N ARG A 902 3.90 18.51 -16.07
CA ARG A 902 3.91 19.19 -14.77
C ARG A 902 5.28 19.05 -14.13
N ILE A 903 5.80 20.18 -13.62
CA ILE A 903 7.07 20.21 -12.89
C ILE A 903 6.79 20.56 -11.44
N THR A 904 7.26 19.71 -10.51
CA THR A 904 7.15 19.95 -9.07
C THR A 904 8.53 19.96 -8.43
N PHE A 905 8.73 20.86 -7.49
CA PHE A 905 9.93 20.94 -6.67
C PHE A 905 9.61 20.52 -5.25
N SER A 906 10.46 19.71 -4.66
CA SER A 906 10.33 19.36 -3.25
C SER A 906 11.68 19.29 -2.55
N THR A 907 11.65 19.56 -1.26
CA THR A 907 12.80 19.49 -0.37
C THR A 907 12.47 18.61 0.83
N ASN A 908 13.43 17.83 1.28
CA ASN A 908 13.29 17.01 2.48
C ASN A 908 14.59 17.12 3.31
N VAL A 909 14.46 17.67 4.51
CA VAL A 909 15.54 17.77 5.49
C VAL A 909 15.35 16.69 6.53
N SER A 910 16.30 15.77 6.67
CA SER A 910 16.28 14.73 7.70
C SER A 910 17.44 14.93 8.70
N PHE A 911 17.18 14.66 9.99
CA PHE A 911 18.11 14.86 11.11
C PHE A 911 18.05 13.74 12.15
#